data_4f5b50caad25bd200e4be3b6f31a9dc0
#
_entry.id   4f5b50caad25bd200e4be3b6f31a9dc0
#
_cell.length_a   1.000
_cell.length_b   1.000
_cell.length_c   1.000
_cell.angle_alpha   90.00
_cell.angle_beta   90.00
_cell.angle_gamma   90.00
#
_symmetry.space_group_name_H-M   'P 1'
#
loop_
_entity.id
_entity.type
_entity.pdbx_description
1 polymer ?
#
loop_
_entity_poly.entity_id
_entity_poly.type
_entity_poly.pdbx_seq_one_letter_code
_entity_poly.pdbx_strand_id
1 'polypeptide(L)'
;QGSGAQERIDQYVENAGSLMESFVRDTDGDGVWDTGVVIMGITFDMSDTEIPPRDDPKGITEDNPSGQIKDHKAFLSYADLLIHEESRPEDCELCHRVYESPTHSWDLERADVIPNREAVTITGLTPVLHDVSDAIYDELMDVMLPLSLLFVGIMMFALHRNAKVILICGTPIIMTLFITFGTIVITDRMLTPMIISAGPILVGLGVDYALHLTNRIEENRVRILEQRAERNWALRRDGQPEHDLDPWDPSISLGATVSAALTTGHAILLSALTTIIGFSVLMWPSIVPIAPMRTVGLTLLLGIFTTFIVSMVMVPALVQLLRYRKTPSAAFDSLWDKIGEVPVRVYLLVLIIAGAFTAYGVMILDDELGKEITGSADEVPPGLASYEALREYSIEFQGGQTNMFIVDAEARGELNGTAPIRDLPILDAIERMQIEVNNVPNTTSISLVDILKAIHVDSQSLGINLVSTSLWDLIHDECWDESQNPFRPDCLPYAITSREAMVNVAFDTLSPEIRSMLMNADQAGVCQQSSPCETKTLVYVNQPYIALKEAGVLRGAIDDHLRGESSCNGPLSCSALGLDGAVNSLLTGGLPVSLDINEGIHDAQRDTTLSTILILLVVMSILFRSPRMAVFTMAAVGVVVLWQPILMRFGGVNVNVFTAMIGTIVFGIGVDDSIHIVDRIKDEGESPAGIAKSVARCGQTVFETTATTCAGLAAGLFVAIPGLRNFFVLMMALLFLALVASSIVLPTIVVAYRELASRLMGRGPWLDYEESGSLSAGFKSN
;
A
#
# COMPACT_ATOMS: atom_id res chain seq x y z
N GLN A 1 48.99 -10.07 -9.29
CA GLN A 1 48.62 -9.66 -10.65
C GLN A 1 49.78 -9.94 -11.59
N GLY A 2 49.87 -11.16 -12.12
CA GLY A 2 50.88 -11.55 -13.14
C GLY A 2 50.19 -11.70 -14.49
N SER A 3 50.97 -11.61 -15.59
CA SER A 3 50.52 -11.75 -16.97
C SER A 3 49.67 -13.02 -17.28
N GLY A 4 49.64 -13.98 -16.39
CA GLY A 4 48.79 -15.17 -16.51
C GLY A 4 47.45 -15.08 -15.75
N ALA A 5 47.13 -13.98 -15.10
CA ALA A 5 45.84 -13.82 -14.45
C ALA A 5 44.78 -13.41 -15.47
N GLN A 6 45.11 -12.51 -16.39
CA GLN A 6 44.21 -12.09 -17.48
C GLN A 6 43.90 -13.25 -18.41
N GLU A 7 44.94 -14.00 -18.85
CA GLU A 7 44.72 -15.20 -19.68
C GLU A 7 43.75 -16.22 -19.03
N ARG A 8 43.81 -16.37 -17.73
CA ARG A 8 42.87 -17.26 -17.01
C ARG A 8 41.47 -16.68 -16.95
N ILE A 9 41.35 -15.38 -16.73
CA ILE A 9 40.04 -14.67 -16.73
C ILE A 9 39.40 -14.82 -18.11
N ASP A 10 40.14 -14.53 -19.16
CA ASP A 10 39.67 -14.63 -20.53
C ASP A 10 39.23 -16.08 -20.88
N GLN A 11 39.97 -17.09 -20.38
CA GLN A 11 39.63 -18.50 -20.57
C GLN A 11 38.36 -18.89 -19.78
N TYR A 12 38.17 -18.37 -18.55
CA TYR A 12 36.94 -18.60 -17.78
C TYR A 12 35.73 -17.98 -18.44
N VAL A 13 35.89 -16.78 -18.97
CA VAL A 13 34.84 -16.05 -19.67
C VAL A 13 34.43 -16.78 -20.95
N GLU A 14 35.43 -17.25 -21.77
CA GLU A 14 35.16 -18.00 -22.97
C GLU A 14 34.44 -19.34 -22.67
N ASN A 15 34.81 -20.01 -21.58
CA ASN A 15 34.17 -21.24 -21.15
C ASN A 15 32.78 -21.06 -20.59
N ALA A 16 32.53 -19.94 -19.88
CA ALA A 16 31.24 -19.65 -19.29
C ALA A 16 30.20 -19.17 -20.33
N GLY A 17 30.67 -18.69 -21.50
CA GLY A 17 29.80 -18.32 -22.62
C GLY A 17 28.63 -17.40 -22.21
N SER A 18 27.42 -17.78 -22.56
CA SER A 18 26.21 -16.98 -22.30
C SER A 18 25.91 -16.76 -20.81
N LEU A 19 26.45 -17.54 -19.90
CA LEU A 19 26.30 -17.32 -18.46
C LEU A 19 26.95 -15.99 -18.04
N MET A 20 28.10 -15.65 -18.62
CA MET A 20 28.78 -14.38 -18.32
C MET A 20 27.98 -13.17 -18.74
N GLU A 21 27.23 -13.25 -19.83
CA GLU A 21 26.34 -12.17 -20.26
C GLU A 21 25.23 -11.84 -19.24
N SER A 22 24.97 -12.75 -18.30
CA SER A 22 24.03 -12.50 -17.20
C SER A 22 24.65 -11.70 -16.05
N PHE A 23 25.98 -11.59 -16.01
CA PHE A 23 26.68 -10.95 -14.90
C PHE A 23 27.50 -9.72 -15.31
N VAL A 24 27.90 -9.62 -16.57
CA VAL A 24 28.68 -8.48 -17.07
C VAL A 24 28.13 -7.98 -18.41
N ARG A 25 28.22 -6.68 -18.65
CA ARG A 25 27.78 -6.02 -19.88
C ARG A 25 28.82 -5.00 -20.35
N ASP A 26 28.89 -4.88 -21.64
CA ASP A 26 29.49 -3.76 -22.36
C ASP A 26 28.33 -2.83 -22.77
N THR A 27 28.11 -1.76 -22.01
CA THR A 27 26.96 -0.88 -22.20
C THR A 27 27.18 0.17 -23.26
N ASP A 28 28.42 0.50 -23.60
CA ASP A 28 28.78 1.50 -24.62
C ASP A 28 29.21 0.88 -25.97
N GLY A 29 29.43 -0.44 -26.03
CA GLY A 29 29.75 -1.17 -27.25
C GLY A 29 31.20 -1.03 -27.69
N ASP A 30 32.11 -0.68 -26.79
CA ASP A 30 33.54 -0.52 -27.07
C ASP A 30 34.34 -1.83 -27.03
N GLY A 31 33.72 -2.93 -26.63
CA GLY A 31 34.29 -4.26 -26.47
C GLY A 31 34.95 -4.51 -25.11
N VAL A 32 34.77 -3.58 -24.16
CA VAL A 32 35.22 -3.72 -22.78
C VAL A 32 34.01 -3.80 -21.86
N TRP A 33 34.01 -4.72 -20.90
CA TRP A 33 32.94 -4.77 -19.91
C TRP A 33 33.05 -3.65 -18.91
N ASP A 34 32.02 -2.84 -18.82
CA ASP A 34 31.95 -1.63 -18.00
C ASP A 34 30.94 -1.74 -16.84
N THR A 35 30.02 -2.70 -16.90
CA THR A 35 29.00 -2.90 -15.89
C THR A 35 28.92 -4.36 -15.47
N GLY A 36 28.85 -4.59 -14.16
CA GLY A 36 28.77 -5.93 -13.59
C GLY A 36 27.76 -6.06 -12.45
N VAL A 37 27.24 -7.25 -12.27
CA VAL A 37 26.30 -7.60 -11.20
C VAL A 37 26.89 -8.71 -10.34
N VAL A 38 26.84 -8.50 -9.02
CA VAL A 38 27.16 -9.53 -8.02
C VAL A 38 25.88 -9.95 -7.33
N ILE A 39 25.53 -11.22 -7.39
CA ILE A 39 24.37 -11.75 -6.67
C ILE A 39 24.80 -12.08 -5.25
N MET A 40 24.10 -11.51 -4.28
CA MET A 40 24.31 -11.75 -2.86
C MET A 40 23.11 -12.51 -2.29
N GLY A 41 23.33 -13.75 -1.88
CA GLY A 41 22.34 -14.53 -1.16
C GLY A 41 22.47 -14.29 0.35
N ILE A 42 21.35 -13.94 1.01
CA ILE A 42 21.32 -13.70 2.44
C ILE A 42 20.26 -14.61 3.06
N THR A 43 20.67 -15.35 4.09
CA THR A 43 19.76 -16.19 4.87
C THR A 43 19.25 -15.41 6.08
N PHE A 44 17.94 -15.26 6.17
CA PHE A 44 17.30 -14.60 7.31
C PHE A 44 16.72 -15.62 8.29
N ASP A 45 16.89 -15.37 9.58
CA ASP A 45 16.18 -16.10 10.63
C ASP A 45 14.84 -15.41 10.89
N MET A 46 13.75 -16.10 10.59
CA MET A 46 12.39 -15.63 10.82
C MET A 46 11.88 -15.97 12.23
N SER A 47 12.72 -16.49 13.11
CA SER A 47 12.34 -16.78 14.50
C SER A 47 12.31 -15.52 15.36
N ASP A 48 11.47 -15.52 16.42
CA ASP A 48 11.33 -14.41 17.39
C ASP A 48 12.47 -14.32 18.42
N THR A 49 13.68 -14.72 18.06
CA THR A 49 14.83 -14.62 18.95
C THR A 49 15.44 -13.22 18.93
N GLU A 50 16.31 -12.93 19.89
CA GLU A 50 16.93 -11.60 20.04
C GLU A 50 17.61 -11.13 18.75
N ILE A 51 17.34 -9.87 18.38
CA ILE A 51 17.99 -9.21 17.25
C ILE A 51 19.45 -8.94 17.61
N PRO A 52 20.43 -9.31 16.77
CA PRO A 52 21.83 -9.04 17.04
C PRO A 52 22.13 -7.54 17.12
N PRO A 53 23.24 -7.14 17.75
CA PRO A 53 23.68 -5.75 17.78
C PRO A 53 23.80 -5.17 16.37
N ARG A 54 23.51 -3.89 16.22
CA ARG A 54 23.51 -3.19 14.93
C ARG A 54 24.89 -3.15 14.25
N ASP A 55 25.94 -3.18 15.02
CA ASP A 55 27.34 -3.23 14.59
C ASP A 55 27.83 -4.64 14.23
N ASP A 56 27.06 -5.67 14.55
CA ASP A 56 27.29 -7.04 14.12
C ASP A 56 25.96 -7.72 13.71
N PRO A 57 25.41 -7.41 12.55
CA PRO A 57 24.12 -7.94 12.10
C PRO A 57 24.14 -9.44 11.79
N LYS A 58 25.30 -10.04 11.56
CA LYS A 58 25.45 -11.50 11.42
C LYS A 58 25.30 -12.19 12.77
N GLY A 59 25.72 -11.52 13.84
CA GLY A 59 25.46 -11.90 15.22
C GLY A 59 25.68 -13.37 15.50
N ILE A 60 26.88 -13.92 15.21
CA ILE A 60 27.26 -15.28 15.63
C ILE A 60 27.42 -15.25 17.15
N THR A 61 26.36 -15.59 17.82
CA THR A 61 26.30 -15.64 19.30
C THR A 61 25.94 -17.06 19.74
N GLU A 62 25.97 -17.31 21.06
CA GLU A 62 25.48 -18.58 21.60
C GLU A 62 24.00 -18.83 21.23
N ASP A 63 23.21 -17.76 21.12
CA ASP A 63 21.77 -17.82 20.77
C ASP A 63 21.52 -17.84 19.25
N ASN A 64 22.49 -17.46 18.44
CA ASN A 64 22.42 -17.48 16.96
C ASN A 64 23.68 -18.11 16.37
N PRO A 65 23.93 -19.39 16.59
CA PRO A 65 25.17 -20.06 16.14
C PRO A 65 25.26 -20.19 14.63
N SER A 66 24.13 -20.11 13.89
CA SER A 66 24.10 -20.18 12.43
C SER A 66 24.52 -18.86 11.77
N GLY A 67 24.59 -17.75 12.52
CA GLY A 67 24.88 -16.43 11.97
C GLY A 67 23.82 -15.90 11.00
N GLN A 68 22.58 -16.37 11.13
CA GLN A 68 21.47 -15.90 10.29
C GLN A 68 21.13 -14.45 10.63
N ILE A 69 20.84 -13.67 9.60
CA ILE A 69 20.51 -12.26 9.75
C ILE A 69 19.07 -12.12 10.21
N LYS A 70 18.85 -11.44 11.33
CA LYS A 70 17.54 -11.20 11.93
C LYS A 70 17.03 -9.79 11.71
N ASP A 71 17.92 -8.83 11.57
CA ASP A 71 17.62 -7.42 11.35
C ASP A 71 18.08 -7.01 9.96
N HIS A 72 17.15 -6.92 9.03
CA HIS A 72 17.40 -6.51 7.63
C HIS A 72 17.97 -5.10 7.55
N LYS A 73 17.45 -4.18 8.36
CA LYS A 73 17.90 -2.78 8.38
C LYS A 73 19.34 -2.66 8.87
N ALA A 74 19.66 -3.33 9.97
CA ALA A 74 21.02 -3.34 10.48
C ALA A 74 22.00 -3.98 9.49
N PHE A 75 21.58 -5.06 8.82
CA PHE A 75 22.39 -5.69 7.80
C PHE A 75 22.66 -4.78 6.60
N LEU A 76 21.61 -4.15 6.04
CA LEU A 76 21.78 -3.25 4.89
C LEU A 76 22.67 -2.06 5.26
N SER A 77 22.48 -1.47 6.43
CA SER A 77 23.34 -0.40 6.92
C SER A 77 24.81 -0.86 7.11
N TYR A 78 25.01 -2.10 7.53
CA TYR A 78 26.36 -2.66 7.67
C TYR A 78 26.99 -3.00 6.31
N ALA A 79 26.23 -3.52 5.37
CA ALA A 79 26.70 -3.81 4.02
C ALA A 79 27.07 -2.50 3.28
N ASP A 80 26.24 -1.48 3.44
CA ASP A 80 26.49 -0.14 2.91
C ASP A 80 27.79 0.46 3.51
N LEU A 81 27.96 0.36 4.80
CA LEU A 81 29.18 0.79 5.50
C LEU A 81 30.45 0.05 4.99
N LEU A 82 30.32 -1.23 4.63
CA LEU A 82 31.45 -2.01 4.09
C LEU A 82 31.77 -1.62 2.63
N ILE A 83 30.80 -1.17 1.87
CA ILE A 83 30.95 -0.82 0.46
C ILE A 83 31.44 0.61 0.28
N HIS A 84 30.96 1.56 1.11
CA HIS A 84 31.26 2.97 0.95
C HIS A 84 32.44 3.43 1.82
N GLU A 85 33.36 4.15 1.20
CA GLU A 85 34.61 4.57 1.81
C GLU A 85 34.42 5.47 3.04
N GLU A 86 33.45 6.39 3.01
CA GLU A 86 33.23 7.36 4.10
C GLU A 86 32.75 6.73 5.40
N SER A 87 32.19 5.54 5.34
CA SER A 87 31.53 4.90 6.45
C SER A 87 32.24 3.62 6.94
N ARG A 88 33.34 3.25 6.31
CA ARG A 88 34.04 1.98 6.59
C ARG A 88 34.69 1.96 7.99
N PRO A 89 34.67 0.83 8.71
CA PRO A 89 35.46 0.62 9.90
C PRO A 89 36.95 0.61 9.58
N GLU A 90 37.78 1.12 10.50
CA GLU A 90 39.26 1.13 10.35
C GLU A 90 39.86 -0.26 10.07
N ASP A 91 39.20 -1.35 10.48
CA ASP A 91 39.64 -2.72 10.34
C ASP A 91 39.13 -3.48 9.10
N CYS A 92 38.44 -2.79 8.18
CA CYS A 92 37.87 -3.44 6.99
C CYS A 92 38.88 -3.59 5.86
N GLU A 93 39.58 -4.72 5.80
CA GLU A 93 40.53 -5.01 4.70
C GLU A 93 39.86 -5.08 3.30
N LEU A 94 38.61 -5.47 3.24
CA LEU A 94 37.87 -5.61 1.98
C LEU A 94 37.40 -4.25 1.44
N CYS A 95 37.12 -3.27 2.31
CA CYS A 95 36.68 -1.94 1.92
C CYS A 95 37.78 -1.20 1.13
N HIS A 96 39.05 -1.43 1.46
CA HIS A 96 40.20 -0.83 0.74
C HIS A 96 40.27 -1.27 -0.73
N ARG A 97 39.80 -2.45 -1.06
CA ARG A 97 39.94 -3.00 -2.41
C ARG A 97 39.00 -2.37 -3.42
N VAL A 98 37.89 -1.83 -2.97
CA VAL A 98 36.88 -1.21 -3.86
C VAL A 98 37.28 0.22 -4.22
N TYR A 99 37.81 1.01 -3.27
CA TYR A 99 38.04 2.44 -3.45
C TYR A 99 39.50 2.87 -3.60
N GLU A 100 40.47 2.07 -3.18
CA GLU A 100 41.89 2.43 -3.25
C GLU A 100 42.65 1.86 -4.47
N SER A 101 41.96 1.20 -5.38
CA SER A 101 42.59 0.71 -6.61
C SER A 101 42.87 1.86 -7.57
N PRO A 102 44.11 2.03 -8.05
CA PRO A 102 44.45 3.07 -9.00
C PRO A 102 43.76 2.94 -10.37
N THR A 103 42.98 1.86 -10.56
CA THR A 103 42.19 1.60 -11.77
C THR A 103 40.78 2.17 -11.70
N HIS A 104 40.38 2.80 -10.60
CA HIS A 104 39.03 3.34 -10.41
C HIS A 104 38.86 4.81 -10.85
N SER A 105 39.71 5.30 -11.73
CA SER A 105 39.53 6.63 -12.35
C SER A 105 38.21 6.76 -13.13
N TRP A 106 37.68 5.65 -13.61
CA TRP A 106 36.40 5.61 -14.32
C TRP A 106 35.20 5.91 -13.42
N ASP A 107 35.27 5.63 -12.12
CA ASP A 107 34.21 5.93 -11.16
C ASP A 107 34.01 7.42 -11.02
N LEU A 108 35.11 8.19 -11.04
CA LEU A 108 35.06 9.66 -10.97
C LEU A 108 34.48 10.24 -12.26
N GLU A 109 34.81 9.68 -13.43
CA GLU A 109 34.25 10.10 -14.70
C GLU A 109 32.76 9.82 -14.80
N ARG A 110 32.32 8.67 -14.28
CA ARG A 110 30.92 8.27 -14.28
C ARG A 110 30.10 9.05 -13.25
N ALA A 111 30.64 9.34 -12.09
CA ALA A 111 30.03 10.21 -11.09
C ALA A 111 29.82 11.64 -11.59
N ASP A 112 30.71 12.15 -12.45
CA ASP A 112 30.54 13.44 -13.10
C ASP A 112 29.42 13.45 -14.17
N VAL A 113 29.16 12.30 -14.80
CA VAL A 113 28.13 12.15 -15.83
C VAL A 113 26.75 11.87 -15.22
N ILE A 114 26.69 11.14 -14.09
CA ILE A 114 25.46 10.81 -13.39
C ILE A 114 25.58 11.28 -11.93
N PRO A 115 25.22 12.54 -11.64
CA PRO A 115 25.27 13.06 -10.27
C PRO A 115 24.46 12.19 -9.30
N ASN A 116 25.03 11.92 -8.15
CA ASN A 116 24.46 11.09 -7.07
C ASN A 116 24.40 9.57 -7.37
N ARG A 117 25.18 9.06 -8.31
CA ARG A 117 25.34 7.63 -8.51
C ARG A 117 26.61 7.12 -7.86
N GLU A 118 26.48 6.09 -7.08
CA GLU A 118 27.57 5.36 -6.48
C GLU A 118 28.13 4.34 -7.47
N ALA A 119 29.43 4.07 -7.40
CA ALA A 119 30.07 3.07 -8.27
C ALA A 119 29.55 1.66 -8.00
N VAL A 120 29.27 1.36 -6.74
CA VAL A 120 28.69 0.09 -6.29
C VAL A 120 27.44 0.39 -5.48
N THR A 121 26.30 -0.04 -5.96
CA THR A 121 25.01 0.18 -5.30
C THR A 121 24.37 -1.14 -4.94
N ILE A 122 23.97 -1.31 -3.67
CA ILE A 122 23.20 -2.45 -3.22
C ILE A 122 21.76 -2.30 -3.72
N THR A 123 21.28 -3.29 -4.45
CA THR A 123 19.93 -3.28 -4.99
C THR A 123 19.25 -4.63 -4.85
N GLY A 124 17.99 -4.71 -5.23
CA GLY A 124 17.12 -5.87 -5.12
C GLY A 124 15.86 -5.54 -4.33
N LEU A 125 15.01 -6.54 -4.11
CA LEU A 125 13.72 -6.31 -3.48
C LEU A 125 13.86 -5.76 -2.04
N THR A 126 14.72 -6.36 -1.23
CA THR A 126 14.88 -5.99 0.19
C THR A 126 15.50 -4.60 0.37
N PRO A 127 16.60 -4.22 -0.29
CA PRO A 127 17.15 -2.86 -0.23
C PRO A 127 16.14 -1.79 -0.68
N VAL A 128 15.45 -2.03 -1.80
CA VAL A 128 14.46 -1.09 -2.31
C VAL A 128 13.30 -0.90 -1.33
N LEU A 129 12.76 -1.98 -0.76
CA LEU A 129 11.69 -1.89 0.24
C LEU A 129 12.14 -1.15 1.52
N HIS A 130 13.38 -1.34 1.92
CA HIS A 130 13.97 -0.63 3.07
C HIS A 130 14.05 0.87 2.78
N ASP A 131 14.69 1.27 1.67
CA ASP A 131 14.87 2.68 1.29
C ASP A 131 13.54 3.38 1.08
N VAL A 132 12.60 2.70 0.43
CA VAL A 132 11.21 3.19 0.28
C VAL A 132 10.57 3.41 1.66
N SER A 133 10.73 2.46 2.59
CA SER A 133 10.15 2.58 3.93
C SER A 133 10.73 3.75 4.71
N ASP A 134 12.04 3.94 4.67
CA ASP A 134 12.72 5.05 5.36
C ASP A 134 12.34 6.40 4.74
N ALA A 135 12.41 6.51 3.40
CA ALA A 135 12.02 7.75 2.70
C ALA A 135 10.56 8.14 2.98
N ILE A 136 9.67 7.17 3.03
CA ILE A 136 8.26 7.40 3.34
C ILE A 136 8.07 7.84 4.80
N TYR A 137 8.81 7.25 5.74
CA TYR A 137 8.74 7.65 7.14
C TYR A 137 9.22 9.10 7.36
N ASP A 138 10.34 9.47 6.75
CA ASP A 138 10.87 10.83 6.79
C ASP A 138 9.87 11.82 6.17
N GLU A 139 9.28 11.48 5.03
CA GLU A 139 8.28 12.32 4.37
C GLU A 139 7.00 12.50 5.21
N LEU A 140 6.58 11.47 5.96
CA LEU A 140 5.45 11.60 6.90
C LEU A 140 5.76 12.58 8.02
N MET A 141 6.89 12.38 8.70
CA MET A 141 7.22 13.11 9.92
C MET A 141 7.67 14.54 9.65
N ASP A 142 8.47 14.74 8.62
CA ASP A 142 9.08 16.04 8.33
C ASP A 142 8.24 16.93 7.42
N VAL A 143 7.41 16.34 6.55
CA VAL A 143 6.64 17.08 5.54
C VAL A 143 5.14 16.97 5.78
N MET A 144 4.59 15.76 5.73
CA MET A 144 3.14 15.58 5.65
C MET A 144 2.41 16.02 6.93
N LEU A 145 2.83 15.56 8.10
CA LEU A 145 2.15 15.89 9.36
C LEU A 145 2.28 17.38 9.71
N PRO A 146 3.47 18.00 9.68
CA PRO A 146 3.59 19.43 9.95
C PRO A 146 2.81 20.28 8.96
N LEU A 147 2.86 19.97 7.67
CA LEU A 147 2.18 20.70 6.62
C LEU A 147 0.65 20.57 6.73
N SER A 148 0.16 19.36 7.04
CA SER A 148 -1.25 19.08 7.28
C SER A 148 -1.80 19.92 8.44
N LEU A 149 -1.10 19.93 9.57
CA LEU A 149 -1.46 20.76 10.73
C LEU A 149 -1.43 22.26 10.41
N LEU A 150 -0.43 22.69 9.64
CA LEU A 150 -0.30 24.08 9.20
C LEU A 150 -1.47 24.50 8.30
N PHE A 151 -1.80 23.70 7.28
CA PHE A 151 -2.87 24.01 6.34
C PHE A 151 -4.24 24.00 7.01
N VAL A 152 -4.49 23.04 7.89
CA VAL A 152 -5.69 23.02 8.72
C VAL A 152 -5.77 24.28 9.60
N GLY A 153 -4.66 24.66 10.25
CA GLY A 153 -4.59 25.89 11.07
C GLY A 153 -4.90 27.15 10.24
N ILE A 154 -4.32 27.26 9.04
CA ILE A 154 -4.59 28.38 8.13
C ILE A 154 -6.06 28.41 7.70
N MET A 155 -6.62 27.25 7.31
CA MET A 155 -8.02 27.14 6.88
C MET A 155 -8.97 27.53 8.02
N MET A 156 -8.72 27.03 9.23
CA MET A 156 -9.52 27.36 10.41
C MET A 156 -9.46 28.86 10.73
N PHE A 157 -8.26 29.47 10.61
CA PHE A 157 -8.13 30.91 10.80
C PHE A 157 -8.87 31.68 9.71
N ALA A 158 -8.81 31.26 8.46
CA ALA A 158 -9.48 31.91 7.34
C ALA A 158 -11.02 31.88 7.49
N LEU A 159 -11.57 30.74 7.95
CA LEU A 159 -13.02 30.55 8.13
C LEU A 159 -13.55 31.31 9.37
N HIS A 160 -12.86 31.21 10.50
CA HIS A 160 -13.34 31.72 11.77
C HIS A 160 -12.74 33.07 12.15
N ARG A 161 -11.69 33.54 11.51
CA ARG A 161 -10.93 34.77 11.79
C ARG A 161 -10.57 34.95 13.28
N ASN A 162 -10.35 33.85 13.97
CA ASN A 162 -10.03 33.80 15.38
C ASN A 162 -9.02 32.69 15.69
N ALA A 163 -7.81 33.06 16.12
CA ALA A 163 -6.75 32.11 16.42
C ALA A 163 -7.09 31.12 17.56
N LYS A 164 -8.06 31.45 18.42
CA LYS A 164 -8.47 30.54 19.52
C LYS A 164 -9.07 29.24 18.98
N VAL A 165 -9.70 29.27 17.81
CA VAL A 165 -10.28 28.08 17.22
C VAL A 165 -9.19 27.04 16.85
N ILE A 166 -8.01 27.51 16.43
CA ILE A 166 -6.87 26.64 16.12
C ILE A 166 -6.45 25.85 17.37
N LEU A 167 -6.41 26.50 18.54
CA LEU A 167 -6.08 25.83 19.80
C LEU A 167 -7.19 24.87 20.25
N ILE A 168 -8.47 25.26 20.10
CA ILE A 168 -9.61 24.44 20.51
C ILE A 168 -9.72 23.17 19.72
N CYS A 169 -9.52 23.22 18.40
CA CYS A 169 -9.61 22.05 17.54
C CYS A 169 -8.24 21.35 17.35
N GLY A 170 -7.13 22.09 17.29
CA GLY A 170 -5.80 21.53 17.07
C GLY A 170 -5.27 20.71 18.25
N THR A 171 -5.53 21.14 19.50
CA THR A 171 -5.04 20.40 20.68
C THR A 171 -5.61 18.97 20.75
N PRO A 172 -6.93 18.73 20.59
CA PRO A 172 -7.47 17.38 20.52
C PRO A 172 -6.87 16.53 19.41
N ILE A 173 -6.60 17.11 18.24
CA ILE A 173 -6.02 16.40 17.10
C ILE A 173 -4.61 15.92 17.40
N ILE A 174 -3.75 16.81 17.90
CA ILE A 174 -2.38 16.48 18.27
C ILE A 174 -2.39 15.34 19.32
N MET A 175 -3.25 15.46 20.33
CA MET A 175 -3.38 14.42 21.36
C MET A 175 -3.85 13.08 20.77
N THR A 176 -4.79 13.13 19.83
CA THR A 176 -5.27 11.93 19.11
C THR A 176 -4.17 11.26 18.32
N LEU A 177 -3.36 12.02 17.57
CA LEU A 177 -2.24 11.48 16.81
C LEU A 177 -1.26 10.74 17.73
N PHE A 178 -0.83 11.37 18.82
CA PHE A 178 0.07 10.73 19.78
C PHE A 178 -0.51 9.45 20.39
N ILE A 179 -1.79 9.46 20.77
CA ILE A 179 -2.43 8.26 21.34
C ILE A 179 -2.55 7.16 20.28
N THR A 180 -2.97 7.51 19.05
CA THR A 180 -3.20 6.53 17.98
C THR A 180 -1.91 5.89 17.53
N PHE A 181 -0.91 6.67 17.13
CA PHE A 181 0.38 6.12 16.71
C PHE A 181 1.12 5.45 17.87
N GLY A 182 1.08 6.03 19.07
CA GLY A 182 1.64 5.40 20.25
C GLY A 182 1.00 4.04 20.58
N THR A 183 -0.32 3.89 20.40
CA THR A 183 -1.00 2.61 20.59
C THR A 183 -0.55 1.57 19.56
N ILE A 184 -0.36 1.97 18.31
CA ILE A 184 0.12 1.07 17.24
C ILE A 184 1.51 0.55 17.55
N VAL A 185 2.43 1.45 17.95
CA VAL A 185 3.81 1.08 18.35
C VAL A 185 3.80 0.16 19.57
N ILE A 186 3.02 0.47 20.61
CA ILE A 186 2.94 -0.36 21.83
C ILE A 186 2.36 -1.75 21.56
N THR A 187 1.48 -1.88 20.56
CA THR A 187 0.90 -3.18 20.18
C THR A 187 1.78 -3.98 19.22
N ASP A 188 3.01 -3.57 19.04
CA ASP A 188 4.03 -4.23 18.19
C ASP A 188 3.55 -4.44 16.74
N ARG A 189 2.76 -3.48 16.24
CA ARG A 189 2.32 -3.47 14.84
C ARG A 189 3.31 -2.68 14.01
N MET A 190 3.82 -3.29 12.95
CA MET A 190 4.69 -2.59 12.01
C MET A 190 4.00 -1.37 11.41
N LEU A 191 4.69 -0.24 11.41
CA LEU A 191 4.31 0.93 10.66
C LEU A 191 4.59 0.64 9.18
N THR A 192 3.57 0.27 8.45
CA THR A 192 3.69 0.08 7.01
C THR A 192 3.63 1.43 6.28
N PRO A 193 4.25 1.55 5.09
CA PRO A 193 4.16 2.76 4.27
C PRO A 193 2.72 3.27 4.06
N MET A 194 1.75 2.37 4.03
CA MET A 194 0.33 2.72 3.86
C MET A 194 -0.29 3.44 5.07
N ILE A 195 0.19 3.18 6.29
CA ILE A 195 -0.30 3.85 7.52
C ILE A 195 -0.07 5.37 7.44
N ILE A 196 0.91 5.79 6.68
CA ILE A 196 1.26 7.20 6.47
C ILE A 196 0.08 8.00 5.92
N SER A 197 -0.68 7.41 5.00
CA SER A 197 -1.89 8.05 4.48
C SER A 197 -2.92 8.36 5.58
N ALA A 198 -2.94 7.59 6.66
CA ALA A 198 -3.87 7.80 7.78
C ALA A 198 -3.58 9.08 8.56
N GLY A 199 -2.34 9.57 8.63
CA GLY A 199 -1.98 10.79 9.35
C GLY A 199 -2.77 12.03 8.91
N PRO A 200 -2.63 12.50 7.67
CA PRO A 200 -3.40 13.62 7.14
C PRO A 200 -4.91 13.41 7.16
N ILE A 201 -5.38 12.16 6.96
CA ILE A 201 -6.80 11.82 7.07
C ILE A 201 -7.30 12.06 8.50
N LEU A 202 -6.56 11.58 9.51
CA LEU A 202 -6.92 11.80 10.92
C LEU A 202 -6.84 13.26 11.33
N VAL A 203 -5.87 14.02 10.80
CA VAL A 203 -5.80 15.49 11.03
C VAL A 203 -7.04 16.15 10.47
N GLY A 204 -7.44 15.83 9.24
CA GLY A 204 -8.63 16.38 8.60
C GLY A 204 -9.92 16.04 9.34
N LEU A 205 -10.17 14.75 9.59
CA LEU A 205 -11.36 14.26 10.29
C LEU A 205 -11.42 14.66 11.76
N GLY A 206 -10.25 14.81 12.39
CA GLY A 206 -10.17 15.21 13.80
C GLY A 206 -10.74 16.60 14.07
N VAL A 207 -10.69 17.48 13.08
CA VAL A 207 -11.27 18.82 13.14
C VAL A 207 -12.79 18.77 13.17
N ASP A 208 -13.42 17.85 12.46
CA ASP A 208 -14.86 17.80 12.26
C ASP A 208 -15.63 17.76 13.58
N TYR A 209 -15.33 16.80 14.43
CA TYR A 209 -16.03 16.66 15.71
C TYR A 209 -15.82 17.86 16.62
N ALA A 210 -14.59 18.38 16.65
CA ALA A 210 -14.26 19.57 17.43
C ALA A 210 -14.98 20.82 16.92
N LEU A 211 -15.06 20.99 15.60
CA LEU A 211 -15.69 22.15 14.97
C LEU A 211 -17.21 22.13 15.10
N HIS A 212 -17.85 20.97 14.83
CA HIS A 212 -19.29 20.79 15.03
C HIS A 212 -19.70 21.10 16.47
N LEU A 213 -18.95 20.57 17.44
CA LEU A 213 -19.24 20.79 18.84
C LEU A 213 -19.03 22.26 19.25
N THR A 214 -17.93 22.88 18.78
CA THR A 214 -17.63 24.31 19.04
C THR A 214 -18.69 25.22 18.48
N ASN A 215 -19.09 25.02 17.23
CA ASN A 215 -20.13 25.82 16.58
C ASN A 215 -21.48 25.67 17.31
N ARG A 216 -21.82 24.48 17.75
CA ARG A 216 -23.10 24.23 18.45
C ARG A 216 -23.14 24.80 19.85
N ILE A 217 -22.03 24.75 20.59
CA ILE A 217 -21.92 25.39 21.90
C ILE A 217 -22.18 26.90 21.76
N GLU A 218 -21.59 27.55 20.75
CA GLU A 218 -21.75 28.95 20.51
C GLU A 218 -23.18 29.31 20.04
N GLU A 219 -23.76 28.54 19.13
CA GLU A 219 -25.17 28.71 18.71
C GLU A 219 -26.12 28.62 19.90
N ASN A 220 -25.98 27.64 20.77
CA ASN A 220 -26.80 27.47 21.94
C ASN A 220 -26.56 28.60 22.95
N ARG A 221 -25.33 29.10 23.10
CA ARG A 221 -25.02 30.25 23.97
C ARG A 221 -25.74 31.50 23.51
N VAL A 222 -25.67 31.81 22.21
CA VAL A 222 -26.37 32.95 21.63
C VAL A 222 -27.87 32.81 21.83
N ARG A 223 -28.45 31.65 21.57
CA ARG A 223 -29.87 31.36 21.77
C ARG A 223 -30.31 31.58 23.23
N ILE A 224 -29.54 31.12 24.20
CA ILE A 224 -29.83 31.28 25.62
C ILE A 224 -29.76 32.78 26.00
N LEU A 225 -28.80 33.53 25.48
CA LEU A 225 -28.68 34.96 25.70
C LEU A 225 -29.86 35.75 25.12
N GLU A 226 -30.28 35.43 23.91
CA GLU A 226 -31.45 36.05 23.27
C GLU A 226 -32.72 35.78 24.07
N GLN A 227 -32.96 34.53 24.47
CA GLN A 227 -34.10 34.20 25.34
C GLN A 227 -34.06 34.89 26.69
N ARG A 228 -32.89 35.10 27.30
CA ARG A 228 -32.74 35.86 28.53
C ARG A 228 -32.98 37.36 28.32
N ALA A 229 -32.48 37.91 27.21
CA ALA A 229 -32.70 39.30 26.86
C ALA A 229 -34.20 39.60 26.65
N GLU A 230 -34.91 38.71 25.94
CA GLU A 230 -36.38 38.81 25.79
C GLU A 230 -37.11 38.76 27.16
N ARG A 231 -36.71 37.81 28.01
CA ARG A 231 -37.28 37.72 29.38
C ARG A 231 -36.95 38.93 30.22
N ASN A 232 -35.73 39.46 30.14
CA ASN A 232 -35.36 40.68 30.85
C ASN A 232 -36.19 41.90 30.41
N TRP A 233 -36.56 41.96 29.11
CA TRP A 233 -37.49 43.01 28.65
C TRP A 233 -38.84 42.90 29.33
N ALA A 234 -39.39 41.69 29.54
CA ALA A 234 -40.63 41.47 30.29
C ALA A 234 -40.47 41.77 31.79
N LEU A 235 -39.37 41.28 32.43
CA LEU A 235 -39.06 41.52 33.85
C LEU A 235 -38.88 43.01 34.16
N ARG A 236 -38.22 43.77 33.27
CA ARG A 236 -38.05 45.22 33.39
C ARG A 236 -39.39 45.92 33.39
N ARG A 237 -40.33 45.48 32.57
CA ARG A 237 -41.67 45.98 32.50
C ARG A 237 -42.45 45.76 33.82
N ASP A 238 -42.17 44.60 34.47
CA ASP A 238 -42.84 44.18 35.69
C ASP A 238 -42.06 44.56 36.94
N GLY A 239 -40.98 45.38 36.86
CA GLY A 239 -40.17 45.87 37.97
C GLY A 239 -39.38 44.82 38.74
N GLN A 240 -39.12 43.65 38.10
CA GLN A 240 -38.35 42.55 38.68
C GLN A 240 -36.86 42.61 38.32
N PRO A 241 -35.95 41.97 39.10
CA PRO A 241 -34.53 41.94 38.82
C PRO A 241 -34.25 41.22 37.52
N GLU A 242 -33.39 41.81 36.68
CA GLU A 242 -32.97 41.24 35.39
C GLU A 242 -32.03 40.09 35.59
N HIS A 243 -32.06 39.10 34.66
CA HIS A 243 -31.08 38.05 34.59
C HIS A 243 -29.75 38.58 34.05
N ASP A 244 -28.64 37.98 34.50
CA ASP A 244 -27.32 38.30 33.97
C ASP A 244 -27.23 37.91 32.48
N LEU A 245 -26.67 38.80 31.69
CA LEU A 245 -26.41 38.63 30.25
C LEU A 245 -24.91 38.40 29.97
N ASP A 246 -24.09 38.10 31.00
CA ASP A 246 -22.70 37.70 30.75
C ASP A 246 -22.66 36.35 30.03
N PRO A 247 -22.13 36.27 28.79
CA PRO A 247 -21.99 35.02 28.06
C PRO A 247 -21.24 33.94 28.83
N TRP A 248 -20.43 34.33 29.79
CA TRP A 248 -19.55 33.47 30.57
C TRP A 248 -20.09 33.10 31.95
N ASP A 249 -21.29 33.57 32.25
CA ASP A 249 -22.02 33.11 33.44
C ASP A 249 -22.05 31.57 33.43
N PRO A 250 -21.69 30.88 34.53
CA PRO A 250 -21.66 29.45 34.60
C PRO A 250 -22.96 28.77 34.18
N SER A 251 -24.11 29.38 34.45
CA SER A 251 -25.41 28.83 34.10
C SER A 251 -25.69 28.88 32.59
N ILE A 252 -25.23 29.91 31.89
CA ILE A 252 -25.35 30.06 30.44
C ILE A 252 -24.38 29.14 29.76
N SER A 253 -23.13 29.18 30.18
CA SER A 253 -22.05 28.37 29.55
C SER A 253 -22.27 26.89 29.74
N LEU A 254 -22.61 26.44 30.98
CA LEU A 254 -22.91 25.00 31.20
C LEU A 254 -24.18 24.59 30.46
N GLY A 255 -25.23 25.42 30.48
CA GLY A 255 -26.49 25.16 29.76
C GLY A 255 -26.25 25.01 28.23
N ALA A 256 -25.44 25.89 27.65
CA ALA A 256 -25.08 25.81 26.23
C ALA A 256 -24.28 24.54 25.91
N THR A 257 -23.32 24.18 26.77
CA THR A 257 -22.47 22.97 26.58
C THR A 257 -23.30 21.69 26.72
N VAL A 258 -24.11 21.57 27.78
CA VAL A 258 -24.97 20.38 27.98
C VAL A 258 -25.98 20.23 26.84
N SER A 259 -26.61 21.33 26.42
CA SER A 259 -27.51 21.29 25.27
C SER A 259 -26.81 20.90 23.97
N ALA A 260 -25.57 21.34 23.72
CA ALA A 260 -24.79 20.95 22.58
C ALA A 260 -24.41 19.47 22.64
N ALA A 261 -23.99 18.94 23.79
CA ALA A 261 -23.67 17.56 24.00
C ALA A 261 -24.86 16.63 23.80
N LEU A 262 -26.05 17.00 24.24
CA LEU A 262 -27.28 16.19 24.11
C LEU A 262 -27.86 16.22 22.70
N THR A 263 -27.66 17.26 21.90
CA THR A 263 -28.18 17.38 20.54
C THR A 263 -27.11 16.98 19.50
N THR A 264 -26.16 17.86 19.26
CA THR A 264 -25.12 17.64 18.26
C THR A 264 -24.14 16.54 18.69
N GLY A 265 -23.87 16.35 19.99
CA GLY A 265 -23.07 15.25 20.49
C GLY A 265 -23.67 13.88 20.14
N HIS A 266 -24.99 13.75 20.11
CA HIS A 266 -25.67 12.55 19.63
C HIS A 266 -25.44 12.34 18.12
N ALA A 267 -25.55 13.39 17.32
CA ALA A 267 -25.27 13.30 15.87
C ALA A 267 -23.78 12.95 15.61
N ILE A 268 -22.85 13.57 16.34
CA ILE A 268 -21.41 13.24 16.26
C ILE A 268 -21.14 11.77 16.67
N LEU A 269 -21.83 11.27 17.71
CA LEU A 269 -21.72 9.86 18.10
C LEU A 269 -22.20 8.91 16.99
N LEU A 270 -23.33 9.23 16.34
CA LEU A 270 -23.85 8.43 15.23
C LEU A 270 -22.88 8.45 14.05
N SER A 271 -22.34 9.60 13.71
CA SER A 271 -21.33 9.80 12.69
C SER A 271 -20.05 9.02 13.00
N ALA A 272 -19.47 9.20 14.18
CA ALA A 272 -18.28 8.46 14.60
C ALA A 272 -18.50 6.94 14.55
N LEU A 273 -19.68 6.46 14.98
CA LEU A 273 -20.01 5.04 14.96
C LEU A 273 -20.12 4.49 13.53
N THR A 274 -20.75 5.23 12.63
CA THR A 274 -20.84 4.80 11.21
C THR A 274 -19.49 4.79 10.53
N THR A 275 -18.64 5.76 10.80
CA THR A 275 -17.27 5.84 10.27
C THR A 275 -16.38 4.72 10.83
N ILE A 276 -16.45 4.43 12.13
CA ILE A 276 -15.76 3.30 12.77
C ILE A 276 -16.20 1.98 12.14
N ILE A 277 -17.51 1.78 11.95
CA ILE A 277 -18.05 0.56 11.33
C ILE A 277 -17.61 0.47 9.86
N GLY A 278 -17.63 1.57 9.11
CA GLY A 278 -17.13 1.61 7.73
C GLY A 278 -15.67 1.17 7.64
N PHE A 279 -14.80 1.70 8.49
CA PHE A 279 -13.38 1.30 8.49
C PHE A 279 -13.12 -0.09 9.09
N SER A 280 -14.01 -0.60 9.93
CA SER A 280 -13.88 -1.96 10.45
C SER A 280 -13.94 -3.02 9.34
N VAL A 281 -14.57 -2.72 8.21
CA VAL A 281 -14.63 -3.61 7.03
C VAL A 281 -13.23 -3.85 6.46
N LEU A 282 -12.36 -2.81 6.47
CA LEU A 282 -10.97 -2.94 6.02
C LEU A 282 -10.13 -3.90 6.88
N MET A 283 -10.56 -4.17 8.13
CA MET A 283 -9.82 -5.05 9.02
C MET A 283 -10.12 -6.55 8.82
N TRP A 284 -11.14 -6.90 8.06
CA TRP A 284 -11.62 -8.28 7.96
C TRP A 284 -10.75 -9.09 6.97
N PRO A 285 -10.00 -10.11 7.44
CA PRO A 285 -9.07 -10.86 6.59
C PRO A 285 -9.73 -11.56 5.40
N SER A 286 -11.00 -11.95 5.53
CA SER A 286 -11.77 -12.60 4.45
C SER A 286 -12.23 -11.64 3.36
N ILE A 287 -12.23 -10.32 3.62
CA ILE A 287 -12.61 -9.28 2.67
C ILE A 287 -11.34 -8.59 2.12
N VAL A 288 -10.36 -8.38 3.01
CA VAL A 288 -9.09 -7.71 2.68
C VAL A 288 -7.95 -8.69 2.97
N PRO A 289 -7.47 -9.42 1.98
CA PRO A 289 -6.33 -10.34 2.14
C PRO A 289 -5.02 -9.58 2.44
N ILE A 290 -4.88 -8.35 1.96
CA ILE A 290 -3.66 -7.54 2.03
C ILE A 290 -3.48 -6.96 3.43
N ALA A 291 -2.44 -7.41 4.15
CA ALA A 291 -2.16 -6.99 5.53
C ALA A 291 -1.94 -5.46 5.70
N PRO A 292 -1.17 -4.75 4.85
CA PRO A 292 -1.02 -3.31 4.93
C PRO A 292 -2.33 -2.52 4.89
N MET A 293 -3.30 -2.92 4.06
CA MET A 293 -4.62 -2.26 4.01
C MET A 293 -5.38 -2.44 5.33
N ARG A 294 -5.25 -3.62 5.98
CA ARG A 294 -5.88 -3.88 7.28
C ARG A 294 -5.28 -3.02 8.39
N THR A 295 -3.98 -2.74 8.34
CA THR A 295 -3.33 -1.86 9.33
C THR A 295 -3.79 -0.41 9.18
N VAL A 296 -4.02 0.09 7.96
CA VAL A 296 -4.66 1.40 7.74
C VAL A 296 -6.06 1.44 8.33
N GLY A 297 -6.87 0.40 8.07
CA GLY A 297 -8.22 0.30 8.63
C GLY A 297 -8.22 0.35 10.18
N LEU A 298 -7.31 -0.38 10.82
CA LEU A 298 -7.13 -0.36 12.28
C LEU A 298 -6.71 1.02 12.77
N THR A 299 -5.75 1.66 12.11
CA THR A 299 -5.24 2.99 12.47
C THR A 299 -6.34 4.04 12.40
N LEU A 300 -7.11 4.05 11.32
CA LEU A 300 -8.24 4.97 11.14
C LEU A 300 -9.34 4.72 12.18
N LEU A 301 -9.66 3.45 12.46
CA LEU A 301 -10.65 3.09 13.47
C LEU A 301 -10.24 3.59 14.86
N LEU A 302 -9.00 3.28 15.29
CA LEU A 302 -8.46 3.72 16.58
C LEU A 302 -8.35 5.25 16.64
N GLY A 303 -7.91 5.87 15.55
CA GLY A 303 -7.80 7.33 15.45
C GLY A 303 -9.15 8.02 15.61
N ILE A 304 -10.18 7.58 14.91
CA ILE A 304 -11.52 8.17 14.99
C ILE A 304 -12.16 7.97 16.36
N PHE A 305 -12.05 6.76 16.91
CA PHE A 305 -12.53 6.46 18.25
C PHE A 305 -11.87 7.38 19.31
N THR A 306 -10.55 7.52 19.21
CA THR A 306 -9.78 8.41 20.10
C THR A 306 -10.15 9.85 19.88
N THR A 307 -10.27 10.32 18.62
CA THR A 307 -10.68 11.69 18.29
C THR A 307 -12.04 12.02 18.88
N PHE A 308 -13.01 11.12 18.74
CA PHE A 308 -14.35 11.30 19.29
C PHE A 308 -14.28 11.53 20.82
N ILE A 309 -13.61 10.65 21.55
CA ILE A 309 -13.51 10.75 23.01
C ILE A 309 -12.78 12.03 23.42
N VAL A 310 -11.61 12.28 22.83
CA VAL A 310 -10.78 13.44 23.19
C VAL A 310 -11.50 14.75 22.87
N SER A 311 -12.17 14.84 21.71
CA SER A 311 -12.93 16.04 21.33
C SER A 311 -14.13 16.29 22.26
N MET A 312 -14.88 15.23 22.59
CA MET A 312 -16.05 15.37 23.50
C MET A 312 -15.67 15.85 24.91
N VAL A 313 -14.46 15.55 25.36
CA VAL A 313 -13.96 15.95 26.69
C VAL A 313 -13.24 17.30 26.63
N MET A 314 -12.31 17.48 25.69
CA MET A 314 -11.41 18.64 25.67
C MET A 314 -12.06 19.87 25.05
N VAL A 315 -12.88 19.76 24.00
CA VAL A 315 -13.45 20.92 23.31
C VAL A 315 -14.31 21.77 24.23
N PRO A 316 -15.27 21.22 25.00
CA PRO A 316 -16.06 22.04 25.95
C PRO A 316 -15.19 22.76 26.96
N ALA A 317 -14.17 22.10 27.49
CA ALA A 317 -13.23 22.69 28.44
C ALA A 317 -12.43 23.84 27.82
N LEU A 318 -11.90 23.65 26.61
CA LEU A 318 -11.12 24.66 25.91
C LEU A 318 -11.94 25.84 25.44
N VAL A 319 -13.17 25.63 24.97
CA VAL A 319 -14.12 26.72 24.62
C VAL A 319 -14.37 27.61 25.82
N GLN A 320 -14.55 27.03 27.01
CA GLN A 320 -14.75 27.74 28.26
C GLN A 320 -13.48 28.47 28.70
N LEU A 321 -12.34 27.77 28.72
CA LEU A 321 -11.05 28.32 29.18
C LEU A 321 -10.59 29.50 28.32
N LEU A 322 -10.70 29.36 26.98
CA LEU A 322 -10.26 30.38 26.03
C LEU A 322 -11.30 31.45 25.77
N ARG A 323 -12.50 31.33 26.35
CA ARG A 323 -13.62 32.26 26.15
C ARG A 323 -13.85 32.57 24.67
N TYR A 324 -14.09 31.50 23.89
CA TYR A 324 -14.24 31.60 22.44
C TYR A 324 -15.64 32.12 22.06
N ARG A 325 -15.68 33.02 21.07
CA ARG A 325 -16.92 33.49 20.42
C ARG A 325 -16.73 33.47 18.91
N LYS A 326 -17.73 32.97 18.19
CA LYS A 326 -17.75 32.97 16.72
C LYS A 326 -18.12 34.37 16.21
N THR A 327 -17.40 34.87 15.21
CA THR A 327 -17.72 36.10 14.50
C THR A 327 -18.72 35.81 13.37
N PRO A 328 -19.95 36.34 13.40
CA PRO A 328 -20.94 36.08 12.36
C PRO A 328 -20.50 36.67 11.00
N SER A 329 -20.79 35.96 9.90
CA SER A 329 -20.49 36.37 8.52
C SER A 329 -21.76 36.42 7.68
N ALA A 330 -22.42 37.57 7.63
CA ALA A 330 -23.68 37.74 6.90
C ALA A 330 -23.64 37.42 5.39
N ALA A 331 -22.46 37.56 4.76
CA ALA A 331 -22.32 37.25 3.33
C ALA A 331 -22.36 35.72 3.06
N PHE A 332 -21.82 34.93 3.97
CA PHE A 332 -21.80 33.48 3.88
C PHE A 332 -23.17 32.87 4.14
N ASP A 333 -23.91 33.42 5.08
CA ASP A 333 -25.27 33.01 5.41
C ASP A 333 -26.21 33.21 4.20
N SER A 334 -26.11 34.36 3.51
CA SER A 334 -26.90 34.64 2.29
C SER A 334 -26.59 33.71 1.12
N LEU A 335 -25.36 33.22 1.01
CA LEU A 335 -24.98 32.23 -0.03
C LEU A 335 -25.68 30.89 0.24
N TRP A 336 -25.61 30.43 1.49
CA TRP A 336 -26.21 29.14 1.87
C TRP A 336 -27.75 29.16 1.83
N ASP A 337 -28.37 30.28 2.08
CA ASP A 337 -29.83 30.45 1.86
C ASP A 337 -30.18 30.16 0.40
N LYS A 338 -29.41 30.71 -0.56
CA LYS A 338 -29.63 30.45 -2.00
C LYS A 338 -29.36 28.99 -2.39
N ILE A 339 -28.28 28.39 -1.85
CA ILE A 339 -27.94 26.98 -2.11
C ILE A 339 -29.05 26.06 -1.57
N GLY A 340 -29.62 26.38 -0.40
CA GLY A 340 -30.73 25.63 0.18
C GLY A 340 -31.99 25.59 -0.65
N GLU A 341 -32.24 26.61 -1.49
CA GLU A 341 -33.38 26.62 -2.41
C GLU A 341 -33.18 25.74 -3.69
N VAL A 342 -31.93 25.43 -4.07
CA VAL A 342 -31.62 24.67 -5.29
C VAL A 342 -32.31 23.31 -5.32
N PRO A 343 -32.22 22.45 -4.28
CA PRO A 343 -32.88 21.14 -4.25
C PRO A 343 -34.40 21.18 -4.43
N VAL A 344 -35.03 22.28 -4.06
CA VAL A 344 -36.48 22.46 -4.14
C VAL A 344 -36.91 23.05 -5.50
N ARG A 345 -36.21 24.09 -5.97
CA ARG A 345 -36.57 24.82 -7.18
C ARG A 345 -36.27 24.08 -8.48
N VAL A 346 -35.11 23.39 -8.51
CA VAL A 346 -34.58 22.76 -9.76
C VAL A 346 -34.28 21.28 -9.58
N TYR A 347 -35.05 20.58 -8.74
CA TYR A 347 -34.82 19.18 -8.37
C TYR A 347 -34.67 18.25 -9.59
N LEU A 348 -35.50 18.44 -10.64
CA LEU A 348 -35.48 17.61 -11.83
C LEU A 348 -34.16 17.76 -12.61
N LEU A 349 -33.65 18.99 -12.72
CA LEU A 349 -32.40 19.29 -13.41
C LEU A 349 -31.22 18.64 -12.66
N VAL A 350 -31.20 18.77 -11.33
CA VAL A 350 -30.16 18.15 -10.47
C VAL A 350 -30.17 16.64 -10.64
N LEU A 351 -31.34 15.98 -10.63
CA LEU A 351 -31.44 14.53 -10.83
C LEU A 351 -30.99 14.09 -12.23
N ILE A 352 -31.29 14.85 -13.25
CA ILE A 352 -30.86 14.54 -14.63
C ILE A 352 -29.34 14.64 -14.72
N ILE A 353 -28.73 15.69 -14.17
CA ILE A 353 -27.27 15.88 -14.21
C ILE A 353 -26.58 14.78 -13.39
N ALA A 354 -27.01 14.58 -12.14
CA ALA A 354 -26.43 13.55 -11.29
C ALA A 354 -26.61 12.14 -11.89
N GLY A 355 -27.80 11.87 -12.47
CA GLY A 355 -28.08 10.61 -13.14
C GLY A 355 -27.22 10.39 -14.40
N ALA A 356 -26.98 11.43 -15.20
CA ALA A 356 -26.12 11.35 -16.37
C ALA A 356 -24.66 11.07 -16.00
N PHE A 357 -24.14 11.78 -15.00
CA PHE A 357 -22.77 11.52 -14.47
C PHE A 357 -22.66 10.10 -13.90
N THR A 358 -23.66 9.65 -13.16
CA THR A 358 -23.67 8.29 -12.58
C THR A 358 -23.73 7.23 -13.68
N ALA A 359 -24.59 7.41 -14.70
CA ALA A 359 -24.68 6.50 -15.84
C ALA A 359 -23.34 6.41 -16.60
N TYR A 360 -22.69 7.55 -16.82
CA TYR A 360 -21.38 7.59 -17.46
C TYR A 360 -20.31 6.92 -16.58
N GLY A 361 -20.30 7.17 -15.28
CA GLY A 361 -19.38 6.52 -14.33
C GLY A 361 -19.54 4.98 -14.34
N VAL A 362 -20.78 4.48 -14.35
CA VAL A 362 -21.06 3.05 -14.45
C VAL A 362 -20.59 2.47 -15.79
N MET A 363 -20.75 3.21 -16.90
CA MET A 363 -20.30 2.73 -18.22
C MET A 363 -18.78 2.53 -18.31
N ILE A 364 -18.01 3.35 -17.61
CA ILE A 364 -16.55 3.29 -17.64
C ILE A 364 -15.96 2.56 -16.44
N LEU A 365 -16.80 2.03 -15.54
CA LEU A 365 -16.36 1.45 -14.27
C LEU A 365 -15.40 0.29 -14.52
N ASP A 366 -15.80 -0.67 -15.37
CA ASP A 366 -14.97 -1.85 -15.66
C ASP A 366 -13.70 -1.48 -16.44
N ASP A 367 -13.79 -0.50 -17.33
CA ASP A 367 -12.62 -0.01 -18.09
C ASP A 367 -11.58 0.66 -17.17
N GLU A 368 -12.01 1.43 -16.18
CA GLU A 368 -11.10 2.20 -15.32
C GLU A 368 -10.59 1.38 -14.12
N LEU A 369 -11.44 0.58 -13.50
CA LEU A 369 -11.04 -0.30 -12.40
C LEU A 369 -10.31 -1.56 -12.89
N GLY A 370 -10.53 -1.97 -14.12
CA GLY A 370 -9.80 -3.07 -14.76
C GLY A 370 -8.50 -2.64 -15.45
N LYS A 371 -8.11 -1.36 -15.39
CA LYS A 371 -6.79 -0.92 -15.83
C LYS A 371 -5.72 -1.53 -14.94
N GLU A 372 -4.62 -1.81 -15.57
CA GLU A 372 -3.42 -2.29 -14.88
C GLU A 372 -3.06 -1.34 -13.74
N ILE A 373 -2.77 -1.93 -12.60
CA ILE A 373 -2.10 -1.20 -11.54
C ILE A 373 -0.75 -0.80 -12.11
N THR A 374 -0.50 0.50 -12.13
CA THR A 374 0.82 1.02 -12.47
C THR A 374 1.83 0.34 -11.55
N GLY A 375 2.82 -0.29 -12.16
CA GLY A 375 3.85 -1.02 -11.43
C GLY A 375 4.55 -0.12 -10.41
N SER A 376 5.43 -0.71 -9.67
CA SER A 376 6.21 -0.13 -8.56
C SER A 376 6.75 1.30 -8.76
N ALA A 377 6.86 1.77 -10.00
CA ALA A 377 7.33 3.13 -10.30
C ALA A 377 6.47 4.27 -9.70
N ASP A 378 5.16 4.09 -9.59
CA ASP A 378 4.26 5.09 -8.98
C ASP A 378 4.22 5.00 -7.45
N GLU A 379 4.72 3.92 -6.89
CA GLU A 379 4.69 3.64 -5.45
C GLU A 379 6.04 3.93 -4.77
N VAL A 380 7.07 4.21 -5.56
CA VAL A 380 8.44 4.45 -5.10
C VAL A 380 8.77 5.95 -5.20
N PRO A 381 9.38 6.55 -4.17
CA PRO A 381 9.91 7.90 -4.25
C PRO A 381 10.96 7.99 -5.38
N PRO A 382 10.95 9.04 -6.19
CA PRO A 382 11.96 9.24 -7.22
C PRO A 382 13.34 9.54 -6.60
N GLY A 383 14.41 9.06 -7.24
CA GLY A 383 15.79 9.36 -6.85
C GLY A 383 16.36 8.45 -5.77
N LEU A 384 15.73 7.30 -5.48
CA LEU A 384 16.32 6.26 -4.63
C LEU A 384 17.38 5.47 -5.40
N ALA A 385 18.61 5.47 -4.91
CA ALA A 385 19.74 4.83 -5.58
C ALA A 385 19.50 3.33 -5.80
N SER A 386 18.99 2.63 -4.78
CA SER A 386 18.67 1.20 -4.88
C SER A 386 17.62 0.88 -5.95
N TYR A 387 16.61 1.74 -6.11
CA TYR A 387 15.57 1.55 -7.12
C TYR A 387 16.07 1.88 -8.54
N GLU A 388 16.86 2.93 -8.68
CA GLU A 388 17.47 3.28 -9.97
C GLU A 388 18.43 2.20 -10.44
N ALA A 389 19.24 1.65 -9.55
CA ALA A 389 20.11 0.52 -9.82
C ALA A 389 19.32 -0.77 -10.18
N LEU A 390 18.18 -1.04 -9.50
CA LEU A 390 17.31 -2.15 -9.88
C LEU A 390 16.73 -1.97 -11.28
N ARG A 391 16.35 -0.76 -11.63
CA ARG A 391 15.82 -0.43 -12.95
C ARG A 391 16.89 -0.59 -14.03
N GLU A 392 18.11 -0.16 -13.77
CA GLU A 392 19.24 -0.33 -14.68
C GLU A 392 19.59 -1.81 -14.86
N TYR A 393 19.71 -2.57 -13.77
CA TYR A 393 19.86 -4.01 -13.82
C TYR A 393 18.80 -4.68 -14.70
N SER A 394 17.57 -4.19 -14.60
CA SER A 394 16.44 -4.65 -15.38
C SER A 394 16.58 -4.40 -16.88
N ILE A 395 17.11 -3.23 -17.25
CA ILE A 395 17.26 -2.84 -18.65
C ILE A 395 18.48 -3.54 -19.27
N GLU A 396 19.62 -3.48 -18.60
CA GLU A 396 20.91 -3.92 -19.17
C GLU A 396 21.06 -5.44 -19.11
N PHE A 397 20.62 -6.07 -18.03
CA PHE A 397 20.78 -7.53 -17.83
C PHE A 397 19.51 -8.33 -18.12
N GLN A 398 18.43 -7.67 -18.56
CA GLN A 398 17.10 -8.28 -18.74
C GLN A 398 16.60 -9.02 -17.50
N GLY A 399 17.11 -8.68 -16.33
CA GLY A 399 16.95 -9.36 -15.05
C GLY A 399 16.12 -8.59 -14.03
N GLY A 400 15.10 -7.84 -14.43
CA GLY A 400 14.38 -6.90 -13.58
C GLY A 400 13.69 -7.47 -12.37
N GLN A 401 13.30 -8.73 -12.41
CA GLN A 401 12.76 -9.42 -11.26
C GLN A 401 13.27 -10.85 -11.23
N THR A 402 14.02 -11.18 -10.21
CA THR A 402 14.46 -12.56 -9.99
C THR A 402 13.26 -13.39 -9.58
N ASN A 403 12.75 -14.14 -10.52
CA ASN A 403 11.74 -15.15 -10.27
C ASN A 403 12.42 -16.50 -10.19
N MET A 404 11.75 -17.50 -9.67
CA MET A 404 12.31 -18.84 -9.54
C MET A 404 11.19 -19.87 -9.50
N PHE A 405 11.53 -21.10 -9.77
CA PHE A 405 10.72 -22.25 -9.39
C PHE A 405 11.59 -23.25 -8.64
N ILE A 406 10.94 -24.02 -7.78
CA ILE A 406 11.59 -25.00 -6.93
C ILE A 406 11.39 -26.38 -7.55
N VAL A 407 12.44 -27.16 -7.66
CA VAL A 407 12.39 -28.59 -7.97
C VAL A 407 12.59 -29.36 -6.68
N ASP A 408 11.68 -30.29 -6.37
CA ASP A 408 11.68 -31.12 -5.16
C ASP A 408 11.71 -32.59 -5.54
N ALA A 409 12.75 -33.27 -5.16
CA ALA A 409 12.99 -34.69 -5.40
C ALA A 409 12.90 -35.56 -4.12
N GLU A 410 12.37 -35.01 -3.01
CA GLU A 410 12.33 -35.68 -1.70
C GLU A 410 11.60 -37.03 -1.76
N ALA A 411 10.54 -37.12 -2.55
CA ALA A 411 9.75 -38.35 -2.70
C ALA A 411 10.43 -39.45 -3.51
N ARG A 412 11.57 -39.14 -4.17
CA ARG A 412 12.29 -40.05 -5.05
C ARG A 412 13.42 -40.86 -4.36
N GLY A 413 13.57 -40.79 -3.06
CA GLY A 413 14.70 -41.23 -2.23
C GLY A 413 15.31 -42.62 -2.42
N GLU A 414 15.07 -43.31 -3.58
CA GLU A 414 15.63 -44.62 -3.85
C GLU A 414 16.91 -44.62 -4.68
N LEU A 415 17.22 -43.54 -5.46
CA LEU A 415 18.34 -43.54 -6.41
C LEU A 415 19.65 -43.02 -5.84
N ASN A 416 19.61 -42.00 -5.05
CA ASN A 416 20.75 -41.53 -4.25
C ASN A 416 20.28 -41.19 -2.87
N GLY A 417 20.19 -42.15 -1.97
CA GLY A 417 19.46 -42.07 -0.71
C GLY A 417 19.82 -40.91 0.25
N THR A 418 20.82 -40.10 -0.09
CA THR A 418 21.26 -38.95 0.70
C THR A 418 21.18 -37.62 -0.04
N ALA A 419 21.21 -37.60 -1.36
CA ALA A 419 21.24 -36.39 -2.19
C ALA A 419 20.47 -36.58 -3.51
N PRO A 420 19.12 -36.59 -3.49
CA PRO A 420 18.32 -36.89 -4.67
C PRO A 420 18.51 -35.92 -5.85
N ILE A 421 18.87 -34.67 -5.60
CA ILE A 421 19.14 -33.67 -6.65
C ILE A 421 20.37 -34.06 -7.51
N ARG A 422 21.27 -34.83 -6.96
CA ARG A 422 22.44 -35.30 -7.70
C ARG A 422 22.13 -36.44 -8.71
N ASP A 423 20.89 -36.94 -8.74
CA ASP A 423 20.47 -37.95 -9.69
C ASP A 423 20.48 -37.42 -11.12
N LEU A 424 21.14 -38.13 -12.03
CA LEU A 424 21.25 -37.73 -13.43
C LEU A 424 19.88 -37.52 -14.12
N PRO A 425 18.87 -38.39 -13.92
CA PRO A 425 17.55 -38.17 -14.48
C PRO A 425 16.89 -36.85 -13.99
N ILE A 426 17.19 -36.41 -12.75
CA ILE A 426 16.70 -35.11 -12.22
C ILE A 426 17.39 -33.95 -12.93
N LEU A 427 18.72 -34.03 -13.10
CA LEU A 427 19.51 -33.03 -13.81
C LEU A 427 19.07 -32.89 -15.27
N ASP A 428 18.87 -34.02 -15.98
CA ASP A 428 18.34 -34.03 -17.34
C ASP A 428 16.93 -33.46 -17.45
N ALA A 429 16.09 -33.68 -16.45
CA ALA A 429 14.74 -33.14 -16.41
C ALA A 429 14.76 -31.61 -16.17
N ILE A 430 15.66 -31.13 -15.33
CA ILE A 430 15.86 -29.69 -15.11
C ILE A 430 16.34 -29.04 -16.41
N GLU A 431 17.29 -29.60 -17.10
CA GLU A 431 17.77 -29.10 -18.40
C GLU A 431 16.64 -28.99 -19.42
N ARG A 432 15.82 -30.03 -19.55
CA ARG A 432 14.68 -30.04 -20.48
C ARG A 432 13.68 -28.95 -20.11
N MET A 433 13.32 -28.78 -18.81
CA MET A 433 12.46 -27.73 -18.36
C MET A 433 13.02 -26.35 -18.66
N GLN A 434 14.31 -26.13 -18.44
CA GLN A 434 14.95 -24.85 -18.77
C GLN A 434 14.85 -24.53 -20.27
N ILE A 435 15.08 -25.51 -21.14
CA ILE A 435 14.95 -25.33 -22.60
C ILE A 435 13.52 -24.89 -22.95
N GLU A 436 12.51 -25.51 -22.36
CA GLU A 436 11.11 -25.13 -22.60
C GLU A 436 10.78 -23.74 -22.03
N VAL A 437 11.22 -23.40 -20.82
CA VAL A 437 11.04 -22.08 -20.21
C VAL A 437 11.76 -20.99 -21.02
N ASN A 438 12.96 -21.25 -21.50
CA ASN A 438 13.73 -20.31 -22.31
C ASN A 438 13.14 -20.11 -23.74
N ASN A 439 12.23 -20.97 -24.20
CA ASN A 439 11.46 -20.75 -25.43
C ASN A 439 10.39 -19.65 -25.25
N VAL A 440 10.03 -19.27 -24.01
CA VAL A 440 9.16 -18.14 -23.75
C VAL A 440 9.90 -16.84 -24.08
N PRO A 441 9.32 -15.92 -24.86
CA PRO A 441 10.01 -14.70 -25.29
C PRO A 441 10.54 -13.88 -24.09
N ASN A 442 11.71 -13.33 -24.25
CA ASN A 442 12.38 -12.48 -23.24
C ASN A 442 12.55 -13.16 -21.85
N THR A 443 12.69 -14.47 -21.84
CA THR A 443 12.88 -15.26 -20.62
C THR A 443 14.20 -16.00 -20.72
N THR A 444 15.01 -15.90 -19.66
CA THR A 444 16.25 -16.68 -19.50
C THR A 444 16.23 -17.36 -18.14
N SER A 445 16.68 -18.60 -18.06
CA SER A 445 16.74 -19.31 -16.79
C SER A 445 18.18 -19.76 -16.50
N ILE A 446 18.50 -19.77 -15.21
CA ILE A 446 19.79 -20.20 -14.68
C ILE A 446 19.54 -21.25 -13.60
N SER A 447 20.19 -22.39 -13.74
CA SER A 447 20.10 -23.50 -12.81
C SER A 447 21.46 -24.06 -12.45
N LEU A 448 21.44 -25.07 -11.61
CA LEU A 448 22.59 -25.89 -11.30
C LEU A 448 23.23 -26.52 -12.56
N VAL A 449 22.41 -26.83 -13.56
CA VAL A 449 22.90 -27.42 -14.83
C VAL A 449 23.80 -26.42 -15.56
N ASP A 450 23.46 -25.14 -15.60
CA ASP A 450 24.30 -24.14 -16.29
C ASP A 450 25.64 -23.98 -15.59
N ILE A 451 25.66 -24.05 -14.27
CA ILE A 451 26.91 -24.00 -13.50
C ILE A 451 27.77 -25.23 -13.78
N LEU A 452 27.18 -26.44 -13.84
CA LEU A 452 27.91 -27.64 -14.20
C LEU A 452 28.45 -27.56 -15.64
N LYS A 453 27.74 -26.87 -16.54
CA LYS A 453 28.22 -26.63 -17.90
C LYS A 453 29.33 -25.58 -17.96
N ALA A 454 29.29 -24.57 -17.12
CA ALA A 454 30.28 -23.49 -17.09
C ALA A 454 31.61 -23.91 -16.44
N ILE A 455 31.59 -24.82 -15.48
CA ILE A 455 32.81 -25.28 -14.80
C ILE A 455 33.52 -26.34 -15.64
N HIS A 456 34.67 -25.97 -16.16
CA HIS A 456 35.55 -26.88 -16.91
C HIS A 456 36.67 -27.40 -16.03
N VAL A 457 36.92 -28.70 -16.11
CA VAL A 457 38.00 -29.35 -15.38
C VAL A 457 39.18 -29.51 -16.34
N ASP A 458 40.34 -28.99 -15.94
CA ASP A 458 41.57 -29.21 -16.68
C ASP A 458 42.02 -30.66 -16.45
N SER A 459 42.04 -31.43 -17.51
CA SER A 459 42.38 -32.84 -17.49
C SER A 459 43.82 -33.15 -17.06
N GLN A 460 44.71 -32.16 -17.06
CA GLN A 460 46.05 -32.33 -16.54
C GLN A 460 46.09 -32.57 -15.03
N SER A 461 45.14 -32.02 -14.29
CA SER A 461 44.99 -32.27 -12.84
C SER A 461 44.53 -33.67 -12.50
N LEU A 462 43.88 -34.35 -13.45
CA LEU A 462 43.44 -35.73 -13.35
C LEU A 462 44.45 -36.75 -13.97
N GLY A 463 45.58 -36.27 -14.47
CA GLY A 463 46.63 -37.11 -15.07
C GLY A 463 46.32 -37.60 -16.49
N ILE A 464 45.43 -36.94 -17.21
CA ILE A 464 44.93 -37.33 -18.52
C ILE A 464 45.18 -36.17 -19.51
N ASN A 465 45.73 -36.48 -20.70
CA ASN A 465 45.92 -35.51 -21.77
C ASN A 465 44.62 -35.32 -22.60
N LEU A 466 43.53 -34.90 -21.99
CA LEU A 466 42.28 -34.62 -22.66
C LEU A 466 42.00 -33.10 -22.75
N VAL A 467 41.22 -32.75 -23.71
CA VAL A 467 40.68 -31.38 -23.91
C VAL A 467 39.91 -30.94 -22.66
N SER A 468 39.99 -29.68 -22.30
CA SER A 468 39.12 -29.10 -21.26
C SER A 468 37.67 -29.51 -21.51
N THR A 469 37.06 -30.15 -20.52
CA THR A 469 35.67 -30.63 -20.63
C THR A 469 34.86 -30.10 -19.48
N SER A 470 33.58 -29.75 -19.70
CA SER A 470 32.69 -29.27 -18.66
C SER A 470 32.38 -30.40 -17.65
N LEU A 471 32.02 -30.04 -16.43
CA LEU A 471 31.54 -31.02 -15.45
C LEU A 471 30.28 -31.73 -15.98
N TRP A 472 29.43 -31.01 -16.73
CA TRP A 472 28.24 -31.56 -17.36
C TRP A 472 28.57 -32.66 -18.38
N ASP A 473 29.48 -32.37 -19.30
CA ASP A 473 29.91 -33.36 -20.30
C ASP A 473 30.61 -34.57 -19.66
N LEU A 474 31.36 -34.27 -18.58
CA LEU A 474 32.08 -35.33 -17.86
C LEU A 474 31.12 -36.32 -17.18
N ILE A 475 30.03 -35.89 -16.57
CA ILE A 475 29.03 -36.78 -15.93
C ILE A 475 28.17 -37.52 -16.97
N HIS A 476 28.05 -37.00 -18.18
CA HIS A 476 27.32 -37.62 -19.28
C HIS A 476 28.18 -38.53 -20.17
N ASP A 477 29.49 -38.60 -19.95
CA ASP A 477 30.39 -39.43 -20.75
C ASP A 477 29.91 -40.88 -20.74
N GLU A 478 29.88 -41.48 -21.92
CA GLU A 478 29.48 -42.88 -22.11
C GLU A 478 30.39 -43.87 -21.35
N CYS A 479 31.59 -43.48 -20.96
CA CYS A 479 32.49 -44.29 -20.15
C CYS A 479 31.92 -44.75 -18.81
N TRP A 480 30.90 -44.03 -18.30
CA TRP A 480 30.23 -44.32 -17.02
C TRP A 480 29.03 -45.26 -17.16
N ASP A 481 28.66 -45.65 -18.37
CA ASP A 481 27.57 -46.59 -18.60
C ASP A 481 28.02 -48.03 -18.33
N GLU A 482 27.62 -48.57 -17.19
CA GLU A 482 27.96 -49.93 -16.76
C GLU A 482 27.48 -51.01 -17.74
N SER A 483 26.45 -50.74 -18.54
CA SER A 483 25.92 -51.67 -19.54
C SER A 483 26.84 -51.78 -20.77
N GLN A 484 27.66 -50.78 -21.04
CA GLN A 484 28.58 -50.68 -22.17
C GLN A 484 30.05 -50.89 -21.81
N ASN A 485 30.37 -50.93 -20.51
CA ASN A 485 31.73 -50.99 -20.03
C ASN A 485 32.06 -52.36 -19.43
N PRO A 486 32.80 -53.29 -20.08
CA PRO A 486 34.01 -53.68 -19.45
C PRO A 486 35.25 -53.49 -20.28
N PHE A 487 35.20 -53.04 -21.49
CA PHE A 487 36.38 -53.16 -22.40
C PHE A 487 36.56 -52.00 -23.40
N ARG A 488 36.11 -50.77 -23.09
CA ARG A 488 36.52 -49.62 -23.91
C ARG A 488 37.89 -49.09 -23.46
N PRO A 489 38.94 -49.23 -24.32
CA PRO A 489 40.31 -48.79 -24.01
C PRO A 489 40.35 -47.23 -23.78
N ASP A 490 39.40 -46.52 -24.32
CA ASP A 490 39.31 -45.09 -24.27
C ASP A 490 38.85 -44.58 -22.87
N CYS A 491 38.23 -45.43 -22.06
CA CYS A 491 37.73 -45.12 -20.70
C CYS A 491 38.72 -45.57 -19.58
N LEU A 492 39.83 -46.18 -19.92
CA LEU A 492 40.83 -46.70 -18.97
C LEU A 492 41.55 -45.67 -18.10
N PRO A 493 41.59 -44.35 -18.40
CA PRO A 493 42.28 -43.40 -17.57
C PRO A 493 41.53 -42.99 -16.32
N TYR A 494 40.22 -43.19 -16.23
CA TYR A 494 39.44 -42.72 -15.09
C TYR A 494 39.64 -43.59 -13.85
N ALA A 495 40.14 -43.00 -12.77
CA ALA A 495 40.29 -43.70 -11.49
C ALA A 495 38.94 -43.90 -10.77
N ILE A 496 37.88 -43.25 -11.25
CA ILE A 496 36.52 -43.29 -10.71
C ILE A 496 35.78 -44.40 -11.50
N THR A 497 35.08 -45.28 -10.78
CA THR A 497 34.55 -46.53 -11.33
C THR A 497 33.05 -46.54 -11.53
N SER A 498 32.34 -45.48 -11.14
CA SER A 498 30.89 -45.39 -11.33
C SER A 498 30.46 -43.94 -11.66
N ARG A 499 29.38 -43.82 -12.42
CA ARG A 499 28.76 -42.52 -12.76
C ARG A 499 28.32 -41.76 -11.51
N GLU A 500 27.74 -42.46 -10.53
CA GLU A 500 27.36 -41.90 -9.27
C GLU A 500 28.55 -41.27 -8.53
N ALA A 501 29.67 -41.94 -8.49
CA ALA A 501 30.89 -41.40 -7.91
C ALA A 501 31.38 -40.15 -8.66
N MET A 502 31.24 -40.11 -9.98
CA MET A 502 31.63 -38.96 -10.79
C MET A 502 30.70 -37.76 -10.57
N VAL A 503 29.41 -37.99 -10.51
CA VAL A 503 28.43 -36.92 -10.15
C VAL A 503 28.75 -36.34 -8.79
N ASN A 504 29.02 -37.17 -7.79
CA ASN A 504 29.41 -36.70 -6.45
C ASN A 504 30.70 -35.88 -6.48
N VAL A 505 31.70 -36.26 -7.23
CA VAL A 505 32.94 -35.48 -7.41
C VAL A 505 32.64 -34.14 -8.10
N ALA A 506 31.79 -34.11 -9.12
CA ALA A 506 31.37 -32.87 -9.79
C ALA A 506 30.70 -31.89 -8.80
N PHE A 507 29.79 -32.40 -8.00
CA PHE A 507 29.11 -31.57 -6.98
C PHE A 507 30.04 -31.12 -5.84
N ASP A 508 30.99 -31.99 -5.43
CA ASP A 508 31.96 -31.65 -4.39
C ASP A 508 33.01 -30.65 -4.91
N THR A 509 33.12 -30.45 -6.20
CA THR A 509 33.95 -29.41 -6.83
C THR A 509 33.28 -28.02 -6.74
N LEU A 510 31.93 -27.96 -6.63
CA LEU A 510 31.23 -26.73 -6.41
C LEU A 510 31.54 -26.16 -5.03
N SER A 511 31.76 -24.85 -4.97
CA SER A 511 31.98 -24.21 -3.67
C SER A 511 30.74 -24.35 -2.77
N PRO A 512 30.93 -24.41 -1.45
CA PRO A 512 29.81 -24.49 -0.51
C PRO A 512 28.80 -23.33 -0.69
N GLU A 513 29.28 -22.15 -1.06
CA GLU A 513 28.47 -20.97 -1.29
C GLU A 513 27.53 -21.18 -2.50
N ILE A 514 28.05 -21.67 -3.62
CA ILE A 514 27.23 -21.98 -4.81
C ILE A 514 26.19 -23.04 -4.47
N ARG A 515 26.59 -24.09 -3.75
CA ARG A 515 25.65 -25.13 -3.32
C ARG A 515 24.54 -24.58 -2.44
N SER A 516 24.86 -23.72 -1.46
CA SER A 516 23.87 -23.12 -0.57
C SER A 516 22.92 -22.15 -1.26
N MET A 517 23.33 -21.53 -2.38
CA MET A 517 22.46 -20.65 -3.16
C MET A 517 21.45 -21.41 -4.02
N LEU A 518 21.80 -22.59 -4.47
CA LEU A 518 21.00 -23.33 -5.44
C LEU A 518 20.27 -24.53 -4.85
N MET A 519 20.75 -25.06 -3.75
CA MET A 519 20.21 -26.28 -3.13
C MET A 519 19.95 -26.08 -1.66
N ASN A 520 18.95 -26.80 -1.13
CA ASN A 520 18.76 -26.87 0.32
C ASN A 520 19.92 -27.70 0.91
N ALA A 521 20.85 -27.04 1.58
CA ALA A 521 21.88 -27.70 2.38
C ALA A 521 21.35 -27.94 3.81
N ASP A 522 21.57 -29.15 4.36
CA ASP A 522 21.34 -29.34 5.78
C ASP A 522 22.39 -28.53 6.55
N GLN A 523 21.92 -27.64 7.40
CA GLN A 523 22.79 -26.79 8.24
C GLN A 523 23.68 -27.61 9.21
N ALA A 524 23.32 -28.86 9.45
CA ALA A 524 24.07 -29.75 10.34
C ALA A 524 25.28 -30.46 9.68
N GLY A 525 25.50 -30.31 8.38
CA GLY A 525 26.69 -30.83 7.67
C GLY A 525 26.81 -32.35 7.56
N VAL A 526 25.79 -33.11 7.94
CA VAL A 526 25.76 -34.57 7.88
C VAL A 526 24.47 -35.08 7.24
N CYS A 527 24.49 -35.30 5.95
CA CYS A 527 23.42 -35.98 5.24
C CYS A 527 23.31 -37.44 5.70
N GLN A 528 22.16 -37.84 6.19
CA GLN A 528 21.86 -39.21 6.61
C GLN A 528 20.73 -39.78 5.72
N GLN A 529 20.72 -41.11 5.50
CA GLN A 529 19.61 -41.76 4.79
C GLN A 529 18.22 -41.51 5.44
N SER A 530 18.19 -41.25 6.73
CA SER A 530 16.98 -40.89 7.46
C SER A 530 16.60 -39.42 7.35
N SER A 531 17.50 -38.57 6.87
CA SER A 531 17.29 -37.13 6.64
C SER A 531 18.15 -36.73 5.45
N PRO A 532 17.66 -36.95 4.20
CA PRO A 532 18.42 -36.63 3.00
C PRO A 532 18.60 -35.12 2.88
N CYS A 533 19.81 -34.70 2.54
CA CYS A 533 20.08 -33.32 2.15
C CYS A 533 20.02 -33.18 0.62
N GLU A 534 20.05 -31.95 0.11
CA GLU A 534 20.03 -31.65 -1.30
C GLU A 534 18.85 -32.33 -2.01
N THR A 535 17.66 -32.19 -1.38
CA THR A 535 16.41 -32.70 -1.91
C THR A 535 15.71 -31.71 -2.82
N LYS A 536 16.07 -30.42 -2.71
CA LYS A 536 15.46 -29.31 -3.45
C LYS A 536 16.51 -28.46 -4.12
N THR A 537 16.19 -27.97 -5.32
CA THR A 537 17.00 -26.98 -6.04
C THR A 537 16.15 -25.87 -6.60
N LEU A 538 16.77 -24.70 -6.75
CA LEU A 538 16.18 -23.52 -7.35
C LEU A 538 16.58 -23.44 -8.82
N VAL A 539 15.62 -23.04 -9.65
CA VAL A 539 15.86 -22.58 -11.02
C VAL A 539 15.44 -21.12 -11.08
N TYR A 540 16.40 -20.24 -11.26
CA TYR A 540 16.16 -18.81 -11.41
C TYR A 540 15.64 -18.52 -12.81
N VAL A 541 14.65 -17.64 -12.90
CA VAL A 541 14.04 -17.22 -14.16
C VAL A 541 14.08 -15.71 -14.21
N ASN A 542 14.90 -15.18 -15.10
CA ASN A 542 15.02 -13.75 -15.32
C ASN A 542 14.01 -13.29 -16.37
N GLN A 543 13.31 -12.23 -16.08
CA GLN A 543 12.38 -11.59 -17.00
C GLN A 543 12.59 -10.07 -16.96
N PRO A 544 12.50 -9.38 -18.12
CA PRO A 544 12.64 -7.94 -18.16
C PRO A 544 11.52 -7.26 -17.36
N TYR A 545 11.79 -6.05 -16.92
CA TYR A 545 10.80 -5.20 -16.26
C TYR A 545 9.80 -4.68 -17.32
N ILE A 546 8.66 -5.32 -17.42
CA ILE A 546 7.59 -5.03 -18.41
C ILE A 546 6.30 -4.67 -17.68
N ALA A 547 5.35 -4.14 -18.44
CA ALA A 547 4.03 -3.85 -17.91
C ALA A 547 3.39 -5.10 -17.30
N LEU A 548 2.69 -4.96 -16.17
CA LEU A 548 2.14 -6.09 -15.40
C LEU A 548 1.25 -7.03 -16.22
N LYS A 549 0.55 -6.50 -17.24
CA LYS A 549 -0.28 -7.32 -18.12
C LYS A 549 0.54 -8.23 -19.01
N GLU A 550 1.59 -7.70 -19.62
CA GLU A 550 2.52 -8.49 -20.43
C GLU A 550 3.23 -9.49 -19.55
N ALA A 551 3.63 -9.07 -18.34
CA ALA A 551 4.20 -9.94 -17.33
C ALA A 551 3.25 -11.07 -16.91
N GLY A 552 1.97 -10.79 -16.76
CA GLY A 552 0.94 -11.80 -16.49
C GLY A 552 0.79 -12.82 -17.59
N VAL A 553 0.89 -12.40 -18.86
CA VAL A 553 0.88 -13.32 -20.02
C VAL A 553 2.11 -14.19 -20.03
N LEU A 554 3.30 -13.62 -19.77
CA LEU A 554 4.56 -14.39 -19.70
C LEU A 554 4.55 -15.38 -18.54
N ARG A 555 4.11 -14.95 -17.34
CA ARG A 555 3.91 -15.85 -16.19
C ARG A 555 3.00 -17.02 -16.57
N GLY A 556 1.86 -16.73 -17.20
CA GLY A 556 0.93 -17.77 -17.63
C GLY A 556 1.56 -18.77 -18.58
N ALA A 557 2.36 -18.31 -19.55
CA ALA A 557 3.07 -19.17 -20.48
C ALA A 557 4.12 -20.05 -19.78
N ILE A 558 4.88 -19.48 -18.84
CA ILE A 558 5.86 -20.25 -18.04
C ILE A 558 5.14 -21.26 -17.14
N ASP A 559 4.09 -20.85 -16.46
CA ASP A 559 3.31 -21.71 -15.57
C ASP A 559 2.67 -22.87 -16.33
N ASP A 560 2.26 -22.67 -17.59
CA ASP A 560 1.74 -23.75 -18.44
C ASP A 560 2.82 -24.82 -18.72
N HIS A 561 4.07 -24.41 -18.96
CA HIS A 561 5.19 -25.36 -19.07
C HIS A 561 5.48 -26.06 -17.73
N LEU A 562 5.39 -25.32 -16.59
CA LEU A 562 5.67 -25.86 -15.27
C LEU A 562 4.57 -26.78 -14.71
N ARG A 563 3.33 -26.69 -15.19
CA ARG A 563 2.21 -27.55 -14.77
C ARG A 563 2.37 -29.00 -15.24
N GLY A 564 2.90 -29.20 -16.43
CA GLY A 564 2.95 -30.52 -17.02
C GLY A 564 1.55 -31.13 -17.20
N GLU A 565 1.44 -32.46 -17.05
CA GLU A 565 0.17 -33.19 -17.17
C GLU A 565 -0.70 -33.16 -15.90
N SER A 566 -0.20 -32.65 -14.78
CA SER A 566 -0.91 -32.66 -13.51
C SER A 566 -1.43 -31.28 -13.10
N SER A 567 -2.60 -31.26 -12.47
CA SER A 567 -3.10 -30.04 -11.84
C SER A 567 -2.28 -29.72 -10.58
N CYS A 568 -1.69 -28.52 -10.53
CA CYS A 568 -0.98 -28.04 -9.34
C CYS A 568 -1.97 -27.64 -8.24
N ASN A 569 -2.10 -28.46 -7.20
CA ASN A 569 -3.00 -28.24 -6.07
C ASN A 569 -2.31 -27.69 -4.81
N GLY A 570 -1.02 -27.43 -4.85
CA GLY A 570 -0.19 -26.93 -3.75
C GLY A 570 1.10 -26.29 -4.23
N PRO A 571 1.91 -25.72 -3.34
CA PRO A 571 3.11 -25.00 -3.73
C PRO A 571 4.15 -25.86 -4.45
N LEU A 572 4.20 -27.15 -4.15
CA LEU A 572 5.11 -28.14 -4.76
C LEU A 572 4.29 -29.37 -5.18
N SER A 573 3.49 -29.24 -6.22
CA SER A 573 2.59 -30.32 -6.66
C SER A 573 2.54 -30.53 -8.17
N CYS A 574 3.27 -29.74 -8.95
CA CYS A 574 3.37 -29.89 -10.39
C CYS A 574 4.37 -30.99 -10.73
N SER A 575 4.17 -31.68 -11.85
CA SER A 575 5.05 -32.76 -12.29
C SER A 575 5.53 -32.60 -13.73
N ALA A 576 5.92 -31.38 -14.11
CA ALA A 576 6.49 -31.12 -15.44
C ALA A 576 7.82 -31.84 -15.68
N LEU A 577 8.50 -32.27 -14.63
CA LEU A 577 9.73 -33.05 -14.72
C LEU A 577 9.56 -34.41 -15.44
N GLY A 578 8.32 -34.93 -15.45
CA GLY A 578 8.03 -36.24 -16.06
C GLY A 578 8.69 -37.42 -15.35
N LEU A 579 8.98 -37.28 -14.05
CA LEU A 579 9.64 -38.27 -13.22
C LEU A 579 8.79 -38.62 -12.00
N ASP A 580 8.59 -39.90 -11.74
CA ASP A 580 7.90 -40.35 -10.53
C ASP A 580 8.70 -39.93 -9.29
N GLY A 581 8.00 -39.35 -8.29
CA GLY A 581 8.59 -38.93 -7.03
C GLY A 581 9.37 -37.61 -7.07
N ALA A 582 9.35 -36.89 -8.20
CA ALA A 582 9.88 -35.54 -8.30
C ALA A 582 8.77 -34.58 -8.72
N VAL A 583 8.70 -33.43 -8.07
CA VAL A 583 7.71 -32.40 -8.32
C VAL A 583 8.36 -31.03 -8.43
N ASN A 584 7.64 -30.07 -9.00
CA ASN A 584 8.10 -28.69 -9.08
C ASN A 584 7.02 -27.71 -8.60
N SER A 585 7.41 -26.49 -8.28
CA SER A 585 6.49 -25.39 -8.05
C SER A 585 6.13 -24.69 -9.36
N LEU A 586 5.09 -23.89 -9.34
CA LEU A 586 4.89 -22.83 -10.31
C LEU A 586 5.92 -21.71 -10.12
N LEU A 587 5.95 -20.76 -11.05
CA LEU A 587 6.81 -19.60 -10.96
C LEU A 587 6.49 -18.80 -9.69
N THR A 588 7.51 -18.51 -8.90
CA THR A 588 7.44 -17.67 -7.69
C THR A 588 8.53 -16.61 -7.73
N GLY A 589 8.50 -15.67 -6.78
CA GLY A 589 9.44 -14.55 -6.76
C GLY A 589 8.74 -13.21 -6.90
N GLY A 590 9.50 -12.17 -7.24
CA GLY A 590 9.01 -10.79 -7.23
C GLY A 590 7.82 -10.54 -8.16
N LEU A 591 7.89 -10.99 -9.41
CA LEU A 591 6.84 -10.77 -10.40
C LEU A 591 5.54 -11.54 -10.08
N PRO A 592 5.56 -12.86 -9.83
CA PRO A 592 4.34 -13.58 -9.45
C PRO A 592 3.67 -13.01 -8.21
N VAL A 593 4.46 -12.64 -7.19
CA VAL A 593 3.92 -12.01 -5.97
C VAL A 593 3.30 -10.66 -6.28
N SER A 594 3.94 -9.84 -7.11
CA SER A 594 3.38 -8.54 -7.52
C SER A 594 2.06 -8.69 -8.29
N LEU A 595 1.97 -9.70 -9.17
CA LEU A 595 0.74 -10.01 -9.92
C LEU A 595 -0.38 -10.50 -8.99
N ASP A 596 -0.08 -11.37 -8.05
CA ASP A 596 -1.05 -11.89 -7.07
C ASP A 596 -1.53 -10.78 -6.11
N ILE A 597 -0.63 -9.89 -5.70
CA ILE A 597 -1.00 -8.69 -4.91
C ILE A 597 -1.92 -7.80 -5.73
N ASN A 598 -1.63 -7.60 -7.02
CA ASN A 598 -2.44 -6.78 -7.91
C ASN A 598 -3.88 -7.32 -8.04
N GLU A 599 -4.03 -8.61 -8.31
CA GLU A 599 -5.34 -9.27 -8.34
C GLU A 599 -6.05 -9.15 -7.00
N GLY A 600 -5.31 -9.36 -5.90
CA GLY A 600 -5.82 -9.18 -4.54
C GLY A 600 -6.28 -7.75 -4.22
N ILE A 601 -5.64 -6.72 -4.80
CA ILE A 601 -6.05 -5.31 -4.65
C ILE A 601 -7.39 -5.06 -5.35
N HIS A 602 -7.57 -5.55 -6.58
CA HIS A 602 -8.82 -5.39 -7.32
C HIS A 602 -9.99 -6.08 -6.61
N ASP A 603 -9.80 -7.32 -6.16
CA ASP A 603 -10.81 -8.04 -5.40
C ASP A 603 -11.13 -7.35 -4.08
N ALA A 604 -10.10 -6.93 -3.33
CA ALA A 604 -10.27 -6.18 -2.09
C ALA A 604 -11.04 -4.88 -2.32
N GLN A 605 -10.76 -4.12 -3.37
CA GLN A 605 -11.47 -2.87 -3.69
C GLN A 605 -12.95 -3.10 -3.91
N ARG A 606 -13.30 -4.10 -4.73
CA ARG A 606 -14.70 -4.46 -5.02
C ARG A 606 -15.41 -4.93 -3.75
N ASP A 607 -14.82 -5.90 -3.07
CA ASP A 607 -15.46 -6.57 -1.94
C ASP A 607 -15.56 -5.68 -0.69
N THR A 608 -14.57 -4.81 -0.44
CA THR A 608 -14.66 -3.81 0.64
C THR A 608 -15.73 -2.77 0.36
N THR A 609 -15.80 -2.26 -0.86
CA THR A 609 -16.80 -1.24 -1.23
C THR A 609 -18.22 -1.81 -1.11
N LEU A 610 -18.48 -2.98 -1.67
CA LEU A 610 -19.80 -3.63 -1.59
C LEU A 610 -20.18 -3.98 -0.14
N SER A 611 -19.25 -4.55 0.61
CA SER A 611 -19.47 -4.90 2.02
C SER A 611 -19.75 -3.67 2.88
N THR A 612 -19.01 -2.57 2.65
CA THR A 612 -19.22 -1.29 3.34
C THR A 612 -20.60 -0.74 3.06
N ILE A 613 -21.05 -0.72 1.80
CA ILE A 613 -22.39 -0.27 1.43
C ILE A 613 -23.45 -1.09 2.17
N LEU A 614 -23.35 -2.41 2.15
CA LEU A 614 -24.33 -3.29 2.76
C LEU A 614 -24.39 -3.12 4.29
N ILE A 615 -23.23 -3.11 4.94
CA ILE A 615 -23.13 -2.99 6.40
C ILE A 615 -23.63 -1.61 6.85
N LEU A 616 -23.19 -0.53 6.18
CA LEU A 616 -23.63 0.82 6.51
C LEU A 616 -25.12 1.00 6.26
N LEU A 617 -25.69 0.44 5.19
CA LEU A 617 -27.12 0.49 4.94
C LEU A 617 -27.93 -0.13 6.08
N VAL A 618 -27.50 -1.30 6.58
CA VAL A 618 -28.14 -1.98 7.72
C VAL A 618 -28.00 -1.15 8.99
N VAL A 619 -26.80 -0.71 9.31
CA VAL A 619 -26.49 0.10 10.50
C VAL A 619 -27.29 1.40 10.50
N MET A 620 -27.28 2.13 9.37
CA MET A 620 -28.01 3.39 9.21
C MET A 620 -29.53 3.18 9.32
N SER A 621 -30.05 2.07 8.79
CA SER A 621 -31.47 1.72 8.93
C SER A 621 -31.88 1.56 10.38
N ILE A 622 -31.02 0.95 11.20
CA ILE A 622 -31.22 0.79 12.64
C ILE A 622 -31.11 2.12 13.38
N LEU A 623 -30.04 2.88 13.12
CA LEU A 623 -29.74 4.15 13.78
C LEU A 623 -30.82 5.21 13.52
N PHE A 624 -31.20 5.35 12.26
CA PHE A 624 -32.25 6.30 11.89
C PHE A 624 -33.67 5.82 12.22
N ARG A 625 -33.83 4.53 12.57
CA ARG A 625 -35.15 3.88 12.71
C ARG A 625 -36.03 4.10 11.47
N SER A 626 -35.43 4.29 10.32
CA SER A 626 -36.08 4.56 9.05
C SER A 626 -35.21 4.05 7.89
N PRO A 627 -35.54 2.88 7.33
CA PRO A 627 -34.82 2.34 6.18
C PRO A 627 -34.80 3.29 4.98
N ARG A 628 -35.87 4.06 4.81
CA ARG A 628 -35.99 5.05 3.75
C ARG A 628 -34.90 6.11 3.80
N MET A 629 -34.67 6.70 4.99
CA MET A 629 -33.63 7.71 5.17
C MET A 629 -32.23 7.13 5.01
N ALA A 630 -32.01 5.90 5.46
CA ALA A 630 -30.76 5.20 5.25
C ALA A 630 -30.46 5.01 3.74
N VAL A 631 -31.47 4.60 2.96
CA VAL A 631 -31.33 4.47 1.50
C VAL A 631 -31.01 5.81 0.83
N PHE A 632 -31.64 6.91 1.23
CA PHE A 632 -31.36 8.24 0.68
C PHE A 632 -29.95 8.70 0.98
N THR A 633 -29.48 8.52 2.22
CA THR A 633 -28.13 8.81 2.64
C THR A 633 -27.10 8.01 1.87
N MET A 634 -27.30 6.68 1.81
CA MET A 634 -26.39 5.78 1.09
C MET A 634 -26.39 6.00 -0.43
N ALA A 635 -27.55 6.37 -1.02
CA ALA A 635 -27.63 6.70 -2.45
C ALA A 635 -26.83 7.96 -2.78
N ALA A 636 -26.86 8.99 -1.96
CA ALA A 636 -26.10 10.22 -2.19
C ALA A 636 -24.59 9.97 -2.18
N VAL A 637 -24.08 9.19 -1.21
CA VAL A 637 -22.67 8.84 -1.14
C VAL A 637 -22.28 7.82 -2.21
N GLY A 638 -23.17 6.84 -2.50
CA GLY A 638 -22.96 5.86 -3.56
C GLY A 638 -22.79 6.49 -4.94
N VAL A 639 -23.55 7.54 -5.23
CA VAL A 639 -23.38 8.33 -6.47
C VAL A 639 -21.98 8.92 -6.57
N VAL A 640 -21.39 9.42 -5.48
CA VAL A 640 -20.03 9.98 -5.47
C VAL A 640 -18.99 8.91 -5.77
N VAL A 641 -19.14 7.73 -5.19
CA VAL A 641 -18.21 6.61 -5.46
C VAL A 641 -18.32 6.14 -6.92
N LEU A 642 -19.53 6.17 -7.51
CA LEU A 642 -19.71 5.89 -8.93
C LEU A 642 -19.15 7.00 -9.86
N TRP A 643 -18.83 8.18 -9.31
CA TRP A 643 -18.13 9.24 -10.04
C TRP A 643 -16.59 9.11 -9.95
N GLN A 644 -16.07 8.26 -9.04
CA GLN A 644 -14.63 8.02 -8.91
C GLN A 644 -13.96 7.62 -10.23
N PRO A 645 -14.48 6.66 -11.04
CA PRO A 645 -13.88 6.31 -12.33
C PRO A 645 -13.76 7.49 -13.29
N ILE A 646 -14.73 8.42 -13.25
CA ILE A 646 -14.70 9.63 -14.06
C ILE A 646 -13.50 10.50 -13.70
N LEU A 647 -13.28 10.73 -12.40
CA LEU A 647 -12.14 11.51 -11.93
C LEU A 647 -10.81 10.81 -12.23
N MET A 648 -10.75 9.49 -12.10
CA MET A 648 -9.56 8.71 -12.44
C MET A 648 -9.21 8.85 -13.92
N ARG A 649 -10.20 8.74 -14.81
CA ARG A 649 -10.03 8.88 -16.26
C ARG A 649 -9.53 10.27 -16.66
N PHE A 650 -10.14 11.32 -16.12
CA PHE A 650 -9.74 12.71 -16.43
C PHE A 650 -8.43 13.11 -15.76
N GLY A 651 -8.11 12.57 -14.59
CA GLY A 651 -6.88 12.81 -13.87
C GLY A 651 -5.70 11.95 -14.31
N GLY A 652 -5.92 10.95 -15.18
CA GLY A 652 -4.89 9.98 -15.54
C GLY A 652 -4.40 9.14 -14.35
N VAL A 653 -5.27 8.94 -13.36
CA VAL A 653 -4.93 8.20 -12.13
C VAL A 653 -5.28 6.74 -12.32
N ASN A 654 -4.30 5.87 -12.17
CA ASN A 654 -4.51 4.43 -12.20
C ASN A 654 -4.87 3.86 -10.82
N VAL A 655 -5.42 2.64 -10.81
CA VAL A 655 -5.62 1.90 -9.56
C VAL A 655 -4.25 1.53 -8.99
N ASN A 656 -4.07 1.77 -7.71
CA ASN A 656 -2.92 1.34 -6.91
C ASN A 656 -3.39 0.96 -5.51
N VAL A 657 -2.50 0.48 -4.67
CA VAL A 657 -2.83 0.04 -3.32
C VAL A 657 -3.51 1.13 -2.49
N PHE A 658 -3.12 2.40 -2.68
CA PHE A 658 -3.72 3.55 -2.00
C PHE A 658 -5.11 3.87 -2.55
N THR A 659 -5.24 3.94 -3.88
CA THR A 659 -6.52 4.32 -4.52
C THR A 659 -7.60 3.26 -4.38
N ALA A 660 -7.23 1.98 -4.20
CA ALA A 660 -8.16 0.88 -3.96
C ALA A 660 -9.00 1.05 -2.68
N MET A 661 -8.46 1.71 -1.66
CA MET A 661 -9.17 1.96 -0.40
C MET A 661 -10.12 3.16 -0.46
N ILE A 662 -10.00 4.02 -1.48
CA ILE A 662 -10.71 5.32 -1.54
C ILE A 662 -12.23 5.12 -1.43
N GLY A 663 -12.79 4.15 -2.15
CA GLY A 663 -14.23 3.89 -2.11
C GLY A 663 -14.74 3.69 -0.68
N THR A 664 -14.09 2.83 0.09
CA THR A 664 -14.45 2.56 1.48
C THR A 664 -14.23 3.77 2.38
N ILE A 665 -13.12 4.50 2.19
CA ILE A 665 -12.82 5.70 2.97
C ILE A 665 -13.84 6.81 2.68
N VAL A 666 -14.19 7.04 1.42
CA VAL A 666 -15.20 8.02 1.01
C VAL A 666 -16.59 7.66 1.54
N PHE A 667 -16.96 6.38 1.57
CA PHE A 667 -18.19 5.96 2.24
C PHE A 667 -18.14 6.26 3.74
N GLY A 668 -17.03 5.93 4.41
CA GLY A 668 -16.87 6.16 5.84
C GLY A 668 -16.97 7.63 6.24
N ILE A 669 -16.35 8.51 5.45
CA ILE A 669 -16.29 9.95 5.71
C ILE A 669 -17.52 10.68 5.12
N GLY A 670 -17.88 10.41 3.88
CA GLY A 670 -18.94 11.15 3.17
C GLY A 670 -20.35 10.88 3.68
N VAL A 671 -20.55 9.75 4.39
CA VAL A 671 -21.82 9.47 5.08
C VAL A 671 -22.07 10.45 6.20
N ASP A 672 -21.02 10.96 6.86
CA ASP A 672 -21.09 11.91 7.98
C ASP A 672 -21.84 13.19 7.62
N ASP A 673 -21.41 13.87 6.55
CA ASP A 673 -22.08 15.06 6.02
C ASP A 673 -23.56 14.80 5.75
N SER A 674 -23.86 13.65 5.17
CA SER A 674 -25.24 13.24 4.86
C SER A 674 -26.09 12.96 6.09
N ILE A 675 -25.50 12.42 7.18
CA ILE A 675 -26.17 12.20 8.46
C ILE A 675 -26.62 13.52 9.06
N HIS A 676 -25.73 14.51 9.10
CA HIS A 676 -26.03 15.83 9.66
C HIS A 676 -27.19 16.51 8.91
N ILE A 677 -27.22 16.42 7.58
CA ILE A 677 -28.31 17.02 6.79
C ILE A 677 -29.62 16.26 6.99
N VAL A 678 -29.61 14.92 7.02
CA VAL A 678 -30.80 14.09 7.26
C VAL A 678 -31.38 14.33 8.65
N ASP A 679 -30.52 14.39 9.66
CA ASP A 679 -30.95 14.67 11.04
C ASP A 679 -31.62 16.05 11.13
N ARG A 680 -31.04 17.04 10.46
CA ARG A 680 -31.64 18.39 10.39
C ARG A 680 -32.96 18.42 9.63
N ILE A 681 -33.10 17.67 8.51
CA ILE A 681 -34.37 17.53 7.78
C ILE A 681 -35.46 16.91 8.66
N LYS A 682 -35.12 15.97 9.54
CA LYS A 682 -36.05 15.39 10.50
C LYS A 682 -36.52 16.42 11.54
N ASP A 683 -35.60 17.25 12.02
CA ASP A 683 -35.89 18.26 13.04
C ASP A 683 -36.75 19.42 12.47
N GLU A 684 -36.42 19.93 11.28
CA GLU A 684 -37.14 21.06 10.64
C GLU A 684 -38.39 20.60 9.85
N GLY A 685 -38.53 19.28 9.63
CA GLY A 685 -39.62 18.67 8.88
C GLY A 685 -39.33 18.53 7.38
N GLU A 686 -39.97 17.51 6.78
CA GLU A 686 -39.82 17.20 5.35
C GLU A 686 -40.71 18.07 4.46
N SER A 687 -40.90 19.34 4.78
CA SER A 687 -41.56 20.32 3.91
C SER A 687 -40.54 21.02 2.99
N PRO A 688 -40.93 21.60 1.85
CA PRO A 688 -40.03 22.32 0.97
C PRO A 688 -39.25 23.42 1.72
N ALA A 689 -39.89 24.19 2.56
CA ALA A 689 -39.26 25.21 3.40
C ALA A 689 -38.34 24.60 4.47
N GLY A 690 -38.76 23.47 5.07
CA GLY A 690 -37.96 22.72 6.05
C GLY A 690 -36.68 22.15 5.43
N ILE A 691 -36.76 21.58 4.23
CA ILE A 691 -35.60 21.06 3.50
C ILE A 691 -34.65 22.20 3.14
N ALA A 692 -35.14 23.29 2.55
CA ALA A 692 -34.31 24.46 2.21
C ALA A 692 -33.59 25.04 3.42
N LYS A 693 -34.30 25.19 4.53
CA LYS A 693 -33.77 25.71 5.81
C LYS A 693 -32.72 24.74 6.41
N SER A 694 -32.95 23.43 6.30
CA SER A 694 -31.99 22.41 6.78
C SER A 694 -30.67 22.50 6.03
N VAL A 695 -30.70 22.61 4.69
CA VAL A 695 -29.50 22.79 3.87
C VAL A 695 -28.80 24.11 4.20
N ALA A 696 -29.56 25.20 4.30
CA ALA A 696 -29.00 26.54 4.59
C ALA A 696 -28.23 26.56 5.94
N ARG A 697 -28.81 25.96 6.97
CA ARG A 697 -28.23 26.01 8.33
C ARG A 697 -27.13 24.96 8.57
N CYS A 698 -27.28 23.76 8.01
CA CYS A 698 -26.32 22.70 8.19
C CYS A 698 -25.18 22.78 7.17
N GLY A 699 -25.48 23.17 5.92
CA GLY A 699 -24.53 23.18 4.82
C GLY A 699 -23.31 24.07 5.07
N GLN A 700 -23.45 25.18 5.78
CA GLN A 700 -22.31 26.01 6.16
C GLN A 700 -21.32 25.23 7.03
N THR A 701 -21.80 24.51 8.05
CA THR A 701 -20.91 23.76 8.95
C THR A 701 -20.28 22.58 8.20
N VAL A 702 -21.05 21.88 7.37
CA VAL A 702 -20.55 20.79 6.52
C VAL A 702 -19.49 21.30 5.53
N PHE A 703 -19.66 22.49 4.98
CA PHE A 703 -18.62 23.13 4.16
C PHE A 703 -17.35 23.48 4.96
N GLU A 704 -17.51 24.04 6.16
CA GLU A 704 -16.39 24.38 7.04
C GLU A 704 -15.58 23.12 7.36
N THR A 705 -16.22 21.99 7.66
CA THR A 705 -15.57 20.71 7.95
C THR A 705 -14.94 20.09 6.73
N THR A 706 -15.64 20.00 5.60
CA THR A 706 -15.06 19.48 4.34
C THR A 706 -13.85 20.31 3.88
N ALA A 707 -13.92 21.65 4.00
CA ALA A 707 -12.82 22.53 3.63
C ALA A 707 -11.59 22.33 4.53
N THR A 708 -11.79 22.13 5.83
CA THR A 708 -10.67 21.82 6.76
C THR A 708 -10.10 20.45 6.54
N THR A 709 -10.93 19.46 6.22
CA THR A 709 -10.46 18.09 5.86
C THR A 709 -9.66 18.11 4.55
N CYS A 710 -10.16 18.80 3.52
CA CYS A 710 -9.39 18.99 2.27
C CYS A 710 -8.08 19.76 2.52
N ALA A 711 -8.05 20.75 3.41
CA ALA A 711 -6.83 21.46 3.78
C ALA A 711 -5.81 20.53 4.46
N GLY A 712 -6.25 19.62 5.33
CA GLY A 712 -5.40 18.60 5.94
C GLY A 712 -4.80 17.65 4.90
N LEU A 713 -5.63 17.18 3.95
CA LEU A 713 -5.21 16.29 2.86
C LEU A 713 -4.31 17.00 1.83
N ALA A 714 -4.39 18.34 1.72
CA ALA A 714 -3.59 19.11 0.77
C ALA A 714 -2.08 19.02 1.03
N ALA A 715 -1.65 18.63 2.22
CA ALA A 715 -0.26 18.30 2.50
C ALA A 715 0.25 17.17 1.58
N GLY A 716 -0.61 16.23 1.21
CA GLY A 716 -0.30 15.16 0.30
C GLY A 716 0.02 15.59 -1.15
N LEU A 717 -0.24 16.85 -1.52
CA LEU A 717 0.19 17.40 -2.82
C LEU A 717 1.72 17.58 -2.91
N PHE A 718 2.38 17.66 -1.78
CA PHE A 718 3.82 17.89 -1.66
C PHE A 718 4.59 16.58 -1.47
N VAL A 719 3.90 15.46 -1.47
CA VAL A 719 4.51 14.13 -1.36
C VAL A 719 5.27 13.78 -2.63
N ALA A 720 6.47 13.25 -2.49
CA ALA A 720 7.31 12.85 -3.61
C ALA A 720 6.75 11.62 -4.34
N ILE A 721 6.07 10.72 -3.62
CA ILE A 721 5.51 9.48 -4.17
C ILE A 721 4.29 9.78 -5.05
N PRO A 722 4.37 9.53 -6.37
CA PRO A 722 3.29 9.88 -7.30
C PRO A 722 1.95 9.21 -6.96
N GLY A 723 1.96 7.92 -6.62
CA GLY A 723 0.75 7.16 -6.28
C GLY A 723 0.04 7.69 -5.04
N LEU A 724 0.79 8.05 -4.01
CA LEU A 724 0.25 8.64 -2.77
C LEU A 724 -0.26 10.07 -3.01
N ARG A 725 0.45 10.87 -3.80
CA ARG A 725 -0.02 12.20 -4.21
C ARG A 725 -1.33 12.13 -4.98
N ASN A 726 -1.45 11.21 -5.94
CA ASN A 726 -2.67 10.99 -6.71
C ASN A 726 -3.84 10.53 -5.83
N PHE A 727 -3.56 9.69 -4.82
CA PHE A 727 -4.54 9.32 -3.81
C PHE A 727 -5.12 10.54 -3.08
N PHE A 728 -4.28 11.46 -2.60
CA PHE A 728 -4.74 12.66 -1.89
C PHE A 728 -5.53 13.61 -2.81
N VAL A 729 -5.09 13.80 -4.05
CA VAL A 729 -5.83 14.61 -5.04
C VAL A 729 -7.22 14.03 -5.29
N LEU A 730 -7.29 12.74 -5.56
CA LEU A 730 -8.56 12.05 -5.82
C LEU A 730 -9.47 12.07 -4.59
N MET A 731 -8.90 11.89 -3.40
CA MET A 731 -9.61 11.94 -2.13
C MET A 731 -10.23 13.32 -1.87
N MET A 732 -9.45 14.40 -2.06
CA MET A 732 -9.96 15.77 -1.93
C MET A 732 -11.10 16.06 -2.92
N ALA A 733 -10.94 15.63 -4.17
CA ALA A 733 -11.98 15.82 -5.19
C ALA A 733 -13.26 15.06 -4.84
N LEU A 734 -13.16 13.82 -4.37
CA LEU A 734 -14.31 13.02 -3.95
C LEU A 734 -14.99 13.56 -2.70
N LEU A 735 -14.24 14.07 -1.72
CA LEU A 735 -14.82 14.72 -0.54
C LEU A 735 -15.55 16.00 -0.91
N PHE A 736 -15.01 16.80 -1.83
CA PHE A 736 -15.73 17.96 -2.35
C PHE A 736 -17.02 17.56 -3.10
N LEU A 737 -16.99 16.48 -3.87
CA LEU A 737 -18.19 15.94 -4.51
C LEU A 737 -19.17 15.35 -3.48
N ALA A 738 -18.69 14.79 -2.38
CA ALA A 738 -19.54 14.32 -1.27
C ALA A 738 -20.27 15.49 -0.58
N LEU A 739 -19.60 16.62 -0.38
CA LEU A 739 -20.24 17.86 0.08
C LEU A 739 -21.38 18.30 -0.87
N VAL A 740 -21.13 18.29 -2.18
CA VAL A 740 -22.16 18.64 -3.18
C VAL A 740 -23.30 17.62 -3.17
N ALA A 741 -22.98 16.34 -3.08
CA ALA A 741 -23.97 15.27 -3.04
C ALA A 741 -24.83 15.34 -1.78
N SER A 742 -24.23 15.54 -0.60
CA SER A 742 -24.96 15.67 0.67
C SER A 742 -25.81 16.93 0.74
N SER A 743 -25.31 18.08 0.24
CA SER A 743 -25.98 19.36 0.32
C SER A 743 -27.03 19.58 -0.78
N ILE A 744 -26.87 18.98 -1.96
CA ILE A 744 -27.74 19.21 -3.13
C ILE A 744 -28.43 17.92 -3.56
N VAL A 745 -27.70 16.82 -3.82
CA VAL A 745 -28.29 15.59 -4.39
C VAL A 745 -29.20 14.88 -3.39
N LEU A 746 -28.77 14.71 -2.15
CA LEU A 746 -29.54 14.07 -1.09
C LEU A 746 -30.88 14.77 -0.82
N PRO A 747 -30.93 16.08 -0.56
CA PRO A 747 -32.20 16.81 -0.39
C PRO A 747 -33.07 16.71 -1.66
N THR A 748 -32.47 16.73 -2.84
CA THR A 748 -33.16 16.57 -4.12
C THR A 748 -33.85 15.20 -4.24
N ILE A 749 -33.18 14.11 -3.79
CA ILE A 749 -33.78 12.77 -3.74
C ILE A 749 -34.98 12.75 -2.81
N VAL A 750 -34.90 13.42 -1.65
CA VAL A 750 -36.02 13.53 -0.71
C VAL A 750 -37.20 14.27 -1.32
N VAL A 751 -36.97 15.42 -1.99
CA VAL A 751 -37.99 16.22 -2.70
C VAL A 751 -38.65 15.38 -3.80
N ALA A 752 -37.85 14.73 -4.64
CA ALA A 752 -38.35 13.89 -5.73
C ALA A 752 -39.21 12.71 -5.25
N TYR A 753 -38.77 12.07 -4.18
CA TYR A 753 -39.55 11.00 -3.53
C TYR A 753 -40.88 11.51 -3.01
N ARG A 754 -40.92 12.66 -2.33
CA ARG A 754 -42.13 13.28 -1.81
C ARG A 754 -43.07 13.69 -2.91
N GLU A 755 -42.57 14.31 -3.98
CA GLU A 755 -43.34 14.69 -5.14
C GLU A 755 -43.95 13.46 -5.84
N LEU A 756 -43.14 12.41 -6.05
CA LEU A 756 -43.61 11.16 -6.65
C LEU A 756 -44.69 10.48 -5.78
N ALA A 757 -44.42 10.39 -4.47
CA ALA A 757 -45.38 9.78 -3.53
C ALA A 757 -46.71 10.55 -3.48
N SER A 758 -46.69 11.89 -3.50
CA SER A 758 -47.89 12.71 -3.53
C SER A 758 -48.71 12.50 -4.80
N ARG A 759 -48.04 12.45 -5.96
CA ARG A 759 -48.70 12.16 -7.26
C ARG A 759 -49.32 10.77 -7.31
N LEU A 760 -48.60 9.76 -6.83
CA LEU A 760 -49.09 8.37 -6.77
C LEU A 760 -50.27 8.20 -5.82
N MET A 761 -50.34 8.97 -4.72
CA MET A 761 -51.46 8.98 -3.79
C MET A 761 -52.66 9.83 -4.26
N GLY A 762 -52.59 10.44 -5.43
CA GLY A 762 -53.69 11.29 -6.01
C GLY A 762 -53.90 12.62 -5.29
N ARG A 763 -52.90 13.07 -4.49
CA ARG A 763 -52.95 14.33 -3.72
C ARG A 763 -52.53 15.59 -4.50
N GLY A 764 -52.23 15.45 -5.78
CA GLY A 764 -51.66 16.53 -6.61
C GLY A 764 -50.14 16.75 -6.37
N PRO A 765 -49.53 17.72 -7.09
CA PRO A 765 -48.11 18.05 -6.91
C PRO A 765 -47.82 18.53 -5.49
N TRP A 766 -46.86 17.90 -4.83
CA TRP A 766 -46.49 18.24 -3.43
C TRP A 766 -45.89 19.66 -3.31
N LEU A 767 -45.15 20.08 -4.34
CA LEU A 767 -44.59 21.45 -4.40
C LEU A 767 -45.69 22.52 -4.54
N ASP A 768 -46.70 22.29 -5.35
CA ASP A 768 -47.81 23.27 -5.58
C ASP A 768 -48.76 23.39 -4.37
N TYR A 769 -48.90 22.31 -3.59
CA TYR A 769 -49.75 22.29 -2.41
C TYR A 769 -49.25 23.22 -1.27
N GLU A 770 -47.93 23.44 -1.20
CA GLU A 770 -47.34 24.26 -0.18
C GLU A 770 -46.95 25.69 -0.63
N GLU A 771 -46.75 25.95 -1.93
CA GLU A 771 -46.57 27.35 -2.43
C GLU A 771 -47.72 28.27 -2.13
N SER A 772 -48.94 27.75 -1.94
CA SER A 772 -50.14 28.53 -1.60
C SER A 772 -50.15 28.98 -0.13
N GLY A 773 -49.24 28.52 0.71
CA GLY A 773 -49.33 28.74 2.15
C GLY A 773 -48.15 29.33 2.90
N SER A 774 -46.89 29.28 2.46
CA SER A 774 -45.79 29.57 3.38
C SER A 774 -44.47 30.14 2.84
N LEU A 775 -44.14 30.11 1.55
CA LEU A 775 -42.88 30.71 1.06
C LEU A 775 -42.85 32.25 1.19
N SER A 776 -44.02 32.91 1.32
CA SER A 776 -44.11 34.36 1.53
C SER A 776 -44.14 34.78 3.01
N ALA A 777 -44.35 33.83 3.93
CA ALA A 777 -44.49 34.14 5.37
C ALA A 777 -43.23 33.86 6.19
N GLY A 778 -42.32 32.98 5.71
CA GLY A 778 -41.10 32.56 6.45
C GLY A 778 -39.88 33.46 6.27
N PHE A 779 -39.82 34.25 5.17
CA PHE A 779 -38.66 35.09 4.85
C PHE A 779 -38.80 36.55 5.25
N LYS A 780 -39.92 36.97 5.91
CA LYS A 780 -40.15 38.35 6.33
C LYS A 780 -40.14 38.57 7.85
N SER A 781 -39.77 37.60 8.65
CA SER A 781 -39.61 37.83 10.08
C SER A 781 -38.32 37.19 10.60
N ASN A 782 -37.35 38.02 10.78
CA ASN A 782 -36.14 38.08 11.57
C ASN A 782 -34.84 37.92 10.80
#